data_b3deaf8fd14dfd62a95cab9c94909eee
#
_entry.id   b3deaf8fd14dfd62a95cab9c94909eee
#
_cell.length_a   1.000
_cell.length_b   1.000
_cell.length_c   1.000
_cell.angle_alpha   90.00
_cell.angle_beta   90.00
_cell.angle_gamma   90.00
#
_symmetry.space_group_name_H-M   'P 1'
#
loop_
_entity.id
_entity.type
_entity.pdbx_description
1 polymer ?
#
loop_
_entity_poly.entity_id
_entity_poly.type
_entity_poly.pdbx_seq_one_letter_code
_entity_poly.pdbx_strand_id
1 'polypeptide(L)'
;MKTMHDVTDDGLETPSHPAGIAVRVSMPGGVDALAARCAEALGGDPETIGIWYQSAPFDSASNPADRIVRQQRAHPLAPGLRARLTCTGYLGGVTDMVLLADGDLSGVLAEFDRAGARSLPALQDTSDALAGAIDIEFGEAYQTTELAAAVVIVLGRFLDTAALAVDLATADVLLRSPAVRARMFSESGAGTCEFGVHGSIGDVVSQLSAATPEATAAGLESDHGLRSVRIIDYTGAPGVFLPKPAASHDFDIAIHPTSDPGIGRVLLRTRSEEAAEFIHQIAQVLGFVYAQIQAKGPDLRLLDIAYADVPESISVAAVRAPGAGGRMEQRIAAHAADRPSSTAVLDGTASTSFGELEAQSQRIAAGLLQLGVLPGDFVVVAAAKSATLFATMLGIWKCGAAYVPVDIEFPMERLRYIIEDSRARVAVVEQQLLGAVPDSARAVDISALAASTAPDAALPQGLSENAPAYAIYTSGTTGRPKGTVIAHRSVLALIDALTEQFSLSETDVWSAFHSPAFDFSVWEIWGALATGGAVAVVPKSAARDPRQFHELLRGSGVTVLNQTPSAFAHLVSFDAQAPLLDTVRLVILGGEALQAGSSAAWLDRYPANRCQLINMYGITETTVHVTVQPVTKHTTLRAPRSVGHAIAGWHTTVLGPDLRPAPPGFPGEIVVAGAGLALYYSGKPALTATKFVAGPDGQRWYRSGDLGRLRPDGTLEHLGRIDHQVKINGYRIELDEIRNCLRRQPGVRDAIVVCHRTEGQFATTRLDAYLVGDDLDLPELRGAVARMLPSYMRPAFYTVVDKIPLTTNGKADIARLPAPDSGPHQADSAPESEPAPKTSGTQPILTKVWSSVLGVEPSADDNFFLSGGNSLAAIHLSTELGKNAVPMPLSMVYQYPVFKDLLAAIGEKTH
;
A
#
# COMPACT_ATOMS: atom_id res chain seq x y z
N MET A 1 5.25 -46.58 -30.95
CA MET A 1 3.99 -46.03 -30.48
C MET A 1 3.66 -46.68 -29.14
N LYS A 2 3.94 -46.01 -28.06
CA LYS A 2 3.40 -46.30 -26.72
C LYS A 2 3.04 -44.97 -26.09
N THR A 3 1.77 -44.76 -25.86
CA THR A 3 1.17 -43.66 -25.15
C THR A 3 1.63 -43.67 -23.70
N MET A 4 2.13 -42.53 -23.22
CA MET A 4 2.39 -42.31 -21.80
C MET A 4 1.19 -41.62 -21.19
N HIS A 5 0.59 -42.24 -20.21
CA HIS A 5 -0.27 -41.65 -19.22
C HIS A 5 0.38 -41.81 -17.85
N ASP A 6 0.28 -40.74 -17.05
CA ASP A 6 0.38 -40.67 -15.60
C ASP A 6 1.61 -41.25 -14.89
N VAL A 7 2.40 -40.36 -14.29
CA VAL A 7 3.12 -40.65 -13.03
C VAL A 7 2.89 -39.45 -12.08
N THR A 8 2.26 -39.76 -10.99
CA THR A 8 1.98 -38.92 -9.82
C THR A 8 3.24 -38.64 -8.99
N ASP A 9 3.21 -37.52 -8.36
CA ASP A 9 4.04 -36.93 -7.31
C ASP A 9 4.52 -37.94 -6.26
N ASP A 10 5.84 -38.03 -6.05
CA ASP A 10 6.43 -38.47 -4.78
C ASP A 10 7.87 -37.98 -4.66
N GLY A 11 8.14 -37.34 -3.51
CA GLY A 11 9.31 -36.56 -3.19
C GLY A 11 10.66 -37.28 -3.39
N LEU A 12 11.54 -36.67 -4.17
CA LEU A 12 12.95 -36.99 -4.24
C LEU A 12 13.78 -35.70 -4.34
N GLU A 13 14.82 -35.64 -3.50
CA GLU A 13 15.85 -34.61 -3.50
C GLU A 13 16.40 -34.33 -4.90
N THR A 14 16.46 -33.08 -5.28
CA THR A 14 16.88 -32.62 -6.62
C THR A 14 18.39 -32.80 -6.81
N PRO A 15 18.86 -33.62 -7.74
CA PRO A 15 20.25 -33.55 -8.19
C PRO A 15 20.47 -32.31 -9.06
N SER A 16 21.68 -31.76 -8.96
CA SER A 16 22.15 -30.64 -9.76
C SER A 16 21.86 -30.83 -11.25
N HIS A 17 21.04 -29.98 -11.85
CA HIS A 17 20.66 -30.11 -13.26
C HIS A 17 21.79 -29.65 -14.20
N PRO A 18 22.06 -30.37 -15.30
CA PRO A 18 23.05 -29.99 -16.31
C PRO A 18 22.62 -28.72 -17.07
N ALA A 19 23.59 -27.93 -17.52
CA ALA A 19 23.36 -26.75 -18.32
C ALA A 19 22.78 -27.11 -19.70
N GLY A 20 21.75 -26.43 -20.13
CA GLY A 20 21.14 -26.63 -21.46
C GLY A 20 21.48 -25.50 -22.41
N ILE A 21 21.78 -25.82 -23.66
CA ILE A 21 21.93 -24.90 -24.77
C ILE A 21 20.86 -25.22 -25.80
N ALA A 22 20.17 -24.19 -26.28
CA ALA A 22 19.24 -24.32 -27.38
C ALA A 22 19.74 -23.51 -28.59
N VAL A 23 19.84 -24.15 -29.73
CA VAL A 23 20.30 -23.53 -30.97
C VAL A 23 19.35 -23.95 -32.09
N ARG A 24 18.88 -22.97 -32.86
CA ARG A 24 18.13 -23.23 -34.08
C ARG A 24 19.10 -23.30 -35.26
N VAL A 25 19.12 -24.40 -35.96
CA VAL A 25 19.86 -24.56 -37.20
C VAL A 25 18.86 -24.65 -38.34
N SER A 26 18.85 -23.64 -39.18
CA SER A 26 18.12 -23.70 -40.46
C SER A 26 18.98 -24.41 -41.48
N MET A 27 18.81 -25.73 -41.65
CA MET A 27 19.59 -26.49 -42.59
C MET A 27 18.69 -27.29 -43.57
N PRO A 28 18.90 -27.09 -44.91
CA PRO A 28 18.37 -28.01 -45.88
C PRO A 28 19.27 -29.27 -45.93
N GLY A 29 18.91 -30.30 -45.21
CA GLY A 29 19.60 -31.62 -45.23
C GLY A 29 20.93 -31.64 -44.46
N GLY A 30 21.13 -32.57 -43.55
CA GLY A 30 22.41 -32.78 -42.86
C GLY A 30 22.42 -32.67 -41.35
N VAL A 31 21.24 -32.74 -40.71
CA VAL A 31 21.11 -32.72 -39.22
C VAL A 31 21.93 -33.84 -38.60
N ASP A 32 21.95 -35.03 -39.21
CA ASP A 32 22.71 -36.19 -38.72
C ASP A 32 24.23 -35.95 -38.70
N ALA A 33 24.74 -35.26 -39.74
CA ALA A 33 26.16 -34.94 -39.81
C ALA A 33 26.58 -33.86 -38.80
N LEU A 34 25.70 -32.90 -38.48
CA LEU A 34 25.96 -31.93 -37.44
C LEU A 34 25.84 -32.53 -36.05
N ALA A 35 24.85 -33.37 -35.83
CA ALA A 35 24.70 -34.11 -34.58
C ALA A 35 25.93 -34.97 -34.26
N ALA A 36 26.45 -35.70 -35.28
CA ALA A 36 27.67 -36.50 -35.16
C ALA A 36 28.91 -35.66 -34.83
N ARG A 37 29.09 -34.46 -35.46
CA ARG A 37 30.20 -33.57 -35.16
C ARG A 37 30.07 -32.93 -33.74
N CYS A 38 28.84 -32.60 -33.29
CA CYS A 38 28.62 -32.16 -31.94
C CYS A 38 28.94 -33.23 -30.91
N ALA A 39 28.63 -34.48 -31.21
CA ALA A 39 28.98 -35.61 -30.38
C ALA A 39 30.52 -35.78 -30.27
N GLU A 40 31.23 -35.67 -31.38
CA GLU A 40 32.68 -35.71 -31.44
C GLU A 40 33.32 -34.56 -30.66
N ALA A 41 32.77 -33.34 -30.80
CA ALA A 41 33.26 -32.17 -30.10
C ALA A 41 33.07 -32.22 -28.57
N LEU A 42 32.10 -33.00 -28.10
CA LEU A 42 31.91 -33.27 -26.67
C LEU A 42 32.93 -34.30 -26.13
N GLY A 43 33.81 -34.83 -27.00
CA GLY A 43 34.90 -35.73 -26.60
C GLY A 43 34.41 -37.04 -26.02
N GLY A 44 33.24 -37.51 -26.44
CA GLY A 44 32.57 -38.68 -25.89
C GLY A 44 32.52 -39.84 -26.87
N ASP A 45 32.50 -41.08 -26.32
CA ASP A 45 32.04 -42.24 -26.98
C ASP A 45 30.60 -41.99 -27.51
N PRO A 46 30.26 -42.26 -28.77
CA PRO A 46 28.91 -42.10 -29.30
C PRO A 46 27.82 -42.75 -28.44
N GLU A 47 28.16 -43.75 -27.64
CA GLU A 47 27.24 -44.39 -26.71
C GLU A 47 26.88 -43.55 -25.50
N THR A 48 27.65 -42.52 -25.20
CA THR A 48 27.39 -41.57 -24.05
C THR A 48 26.62 -40.35 -24.46
N ILE A 49 26.26 -40.22 -25.73
CA ILE A 49 25.53 -39.07 -26.28
C ILE A 49 24.23 -39.56 -26.91
N GLY A 50 23.11 -39.27 -26.30
CA GLY A 50 21.79 -39.58 -26.83
C GLY A 50 21.37 -38.59 -27.90
N ILE A 51 21.09 -39.04 -29.11
CA ILE A 51 20.51 -38.24 -30.19
C ILE A 51 19.05 -38.64 -30.33
N TRP A 52 18.18 -37.63 -30.13
CA TRP A 52 16.74 -37.85 -30.18
C TRP A 52 16.13 -37.04 -31.33
N TYR A 53 15.28 -37.65 -32.11
CA TYR A 53 14.55 -37.05 -33.21
C TYR A 53 13.06 -36.98 -32.86
N GLN A 54 12.44 -35.81 -33.08
CA GLN A 54 11.00 -35.66 -33.00
C GLN A 54 10.48 -34.80 -34.15
N SER A 55 9.25 -35.05 -34.57
CA SER A 55 8.54 -34.19 -35.51
C SER A 55 7.45 -33.42 -34.76
N ALA A 56 7.30 -32.13 -35.06
CA ALA A 56 6.25 -31.30 -34.50
C ALA A 56 5.39 -30.68 -35.60
N PRO A 57 4.04 -30.66 -35.45
CA PRO A 57 3.20 -29.90 -36.33
C PRO A 57 3.48 -28.40 -36.16
N PHE A 58 3.44 -27.68 -37.26
CA PHE A 58 3.59 -26.21 -37.21
C PHE A 58 2.32 -25.61 -36.63
N ASP A 59 2.36 -25.08 -35.42
CA ASP A 59 1.31 -24.29 -34.80
C ASP A 59 1.82 -22.85 -34.62
N SER A 60 1.15 -21.90 -35.25
CA SER A 60 1.54 -20.50 -35.29
C SER A 60 1.33 -19.74 -33.97
N ALA A 61 0.69 -20.36 -32.99
CA ALA A 61 0.30 -19.69 -31.75
C ALA A 61 1.29 -19.89 -30.58
N SER A 62 2.22 -20.84 -30.66
CA SER A 62 3.27 -21.05 -29.67
C SER A 62 4.60 -21.38 -30.34
N ASN A 63 5.70 -20.77 -29.87
CA ASN A 63 7.03 -21.08 -30.36
C ASN A 63 7.32 -22.58 -30.03
N PRO A 64 7.43 -23.46 -31.04
CA PRO A 64 7.60 -24.89 -30.78
C PRO A 64 8.91 -25.22 -30.07
N ALA A 65 9.94 -24.39 -30.24
CA ALA A 65 11.24 -24.58 -29.59
C ALA A 65 11.13 -24.44 -28.07
N ASP A 66 10.30 -23.52 -27.58
CA ASP A 66 10.09 -23.30 -26.14
C ASP A 66 9.43 -24.52 -25.48
N ARG A 67 8.51 -25.15 -26.19
CA ARG A 67 7.83 -26.35 -25.68
C ARG A 67 8.80 -27.56 -25.63
N ILE A 68 9.70 -27.66 -26.60
CA ILE A 68 10.71 -28.72 -26.66
C ILE A 68 11.74 -28.55 -25.55
N VAL A 69 12.22 -27.33 -25.31
CA VAL A 69 13.14 -27.04 -24.21
C VAL A 69 12.50 -27.36 -22.86
N ARG A 70 11.25 -26.96 -22.65
CA ARG A 70 10.48 -27.30 -21.44
C ARG A 70 10.37 -28.81 -21.22
N GLN A 71 9.97 -29.54 -22.27
CA GLN A 71 9.80 -30.97 -22.21
C GLN A 71 11.13 -31.70 -22.01
N GLN A 72 12.23 -31.19 -22.56
CA GLN A 72 13.57 -31.75 -22.41
C GLN A 72 14.17 -31.49 -21.03
N ARG A 73 13.89 -30.35 -20.40
CA ARG A 73 14.33 -30.02 -19.04
C ARG A 73 13.58 -30.78 -17.95
N ALA A 74 12.35 -31.19 -18.22
CA ALA A 74 11.58 -32.04 -17.32
C ALA A 74 12.14 -33.45 -17.21
N HIS A 75 13.06 -33.86 -18.13
CA HIS A 75 13.65 -35.17 -18.13
C HIS A 75 15.17 -35.05 -17.92
N PRO A 76 15.71 -35.44 -16.78
CA PRO A 76 17.16 -35.48 -16.55
C PRO A 76 17.87 -36.40 -17.57
N LEU A 77 19.18 -36.18 -17.75
CA LEU A 77 20.00 -37.12 -18.54
C LEU A 77 19.87 -38.53 -17.96
N ALA A 78 19.65 -39.51 -18.85
CA ALA A 78 19.62 -40.90 -18.39
C ALA A 78 20.98 -41.29 -17.76
N PRO A 79 21.00 -42.18 -16.75
CA PRO A 79 22.25 -42.64 -16.17
C PRO A 79 23.23 -43.15 -17.22
N GLY A 80 24.43 -42.58 -17.23
CA GLY A 80 25.49 -42.93 -18.21
C GLY A 80 25.56 -42.02 -19.43
N LEU A 81 24.57 -41.10 -19.66
CA LEU A 81 24.64 -40.11 -20.74
C LEU A 81 25.31 -38.81 -20.23
N ARG A 82 26.32 -38.32 -20.96
CA ARG A 82 26.96 -37.03 -20.73
C ARG A 82 26.26 -35.88 -21.44
N ALA A 83 25.56 -36.18 -22.52
CA ALA A 83 24.81 -35.18 -23.29
C ALA A 83 23.61 -35.82 -24.02
N ARG A 84 22.60 -35.02 -24.29
CA ARG A 84 21.45 -35.33 -25.11
C ARG A 84 21.19 -34.23 -26.13
N LEU A 85 21.25 -34.58 -27.40
CA LEU A 85 20.94 -33.74 -28.52
C LEU A 85 19.53 -34.05 -29.02
N THR A 86 18.61 -33.11 -29.01
CA THR A 86 17.25 -33.29 -29.53
C THR A 86 17.07 -32.49 -30.80
N CYS A 87 16.76 -33.17 -31.87
CA CYS A 87 16.52 -32.58 -33.20
C CYS A 87 15.01 -32.62 -33.49
N THR A 88 14.41 -31.47 -33.76
CA THR A 88 12.99 -31.34 -34.07
C THR A 88 12.83 -30.84 -35.49
N GLY A 89 12.32 -31.70 -36.36
CA GLY A 89 12.00 -31.37 -37.74
C GLY A 89 10.59 -30.78 -37.88
N TYR A 90 10.46 -29.73 -38.65
CA TYR A 90 9.18 -29.10 -39.00
C TYR A 90 8.84 -29.34 -40.47
N LEU A 91 7.55 -29.36 -40.79
CA LEU A 91 7.08 -29.33 -42.17
C LEU A 91 7.50 -28.00 -42.80
N GLY A 92 8.52 -28.04 -43.63
CA GLY A 92 9.13 -26.83 -44.27
C GLY A 92 10.66 -26.83 -44.25
N GLY A 93 11.31 -27.87 -43.71
CA GLY A 93 12.76 -28.05 -43.81
C GLY A 93 13.59 -27.29 -42.76
N VAL A 94 12.98 -26.70 -41.77
CA VAL A 94 13.65 -26.11 -40.61
C VAL A 94 13.79 -27.13 -39.50
N THR A 95 14.94 -27.20 -38.86
CA THR A 95 15.20 -28.11 -37.74
C THR A 95 15.72 -27.31 -36.55
N ASP A 96 15.08 -27.46 -35.41
CA ASP A 96 15.57 -26.95 -34.14
C ASP A 96 16.39 -28.02 -33.44
N MET A 97 17.53 -27.66 -32.88
CA MET A 97 18.37 -28.52 -32.11
C MET A 97 18.51 -28.01 -30.67
N VAL A 98 18.26 -28.87 -29.71
CA VAL A 98 18.44 -28.57 -28.29
C VAL A 98 19.47 -29.54 -27.73
N LEU A 99 20.56 -29.03 -27.15
CA LEU A 99 21.59 -29.80 -26.50
C LEU A 99 21.49 -29.59 -24.97
N LEU A 100 21.38 -30.71 -24.27
CA LEU A 100 21.59 -30.78 -22.83
C LEU A 100 22.91 -31.53 -22.57
N ALA A 101 23.85 -30.90 -21.93
CA ALA A 101 25.14 -31.53 -21.65
C ALA A 101 25.69 -31.11 -20.28
N ASP A 102 26.48 -32.05 -19.71
CA ASP A 102 27.26 -31.80 -18.50
C ASP A 102 28.73 -31.70 -18.91
N GLY A 103 29.30 -30.45 -18.85
CA GLY A 103 30.70 -30.24 -19.20
C GLY A 103 31.01 -29.02 -20.03
N ASP A 104 32.21 -28.93 -20.61
CA ASP A 104 32.66 -27.87 -21.47
C ASP A 104 32.01 -27.98 -22.87
N LEU A 105 31.36 -26.89 -23.30
CA LEU A 105 30.60 -26.82 -24.54
C LEU A 105 31.32 -26.02 -25.65
N SER A 106 32.52 -25.50 -25.40
CA SER A 106 33.25 -24.65 -26.33
C SER A 106 33.47 -25.30 -27.72
N GLY A 107 33.77 -26.59 -27.74
CA GLY A 107 33.92 -27.34 -29.01
C GLY A 107 32.62 -27.48 -29.80
N VAL A 108 31.50 -27.67 -29.13
CA VAL A 108 30.19 -27.80 -29.78
C VAL A 108 29.74 -26.44 -30.39
N LEU A 109 30.07 -25.37 -29.74
CA LEU A 109 29.74 -24.02 -30.24
C LEU A 109 30.51 -23.70 -31.54
N ALA A 110 31.75 -24.07 -31.60
CA ALA A 110 32.52 -23.93 -32.81
C ALA A 110 31.93 -24.75 -34.00
N GLU A 111 31.28 -25.86 -33.72
CA GLU A 111 30.58 -26.64 -34.75
C GLU A 111 29.29 -26.00 -35.23
N PHE A 112 28.55 -25.35 -34.30
CA PHE A 112 27.35 -24.62 -34.64
C PHE A 112 27.67 -23.34 -35.47
N ASP A 113 28.74 -22.64 -35.14
CA ASP A 113 29.21 -21.48 -35.91
C ASP A 113 29.63 -21.89 -37.32
N ARG A 114 30.38 -22.96 -37.48
CA ARG A 114 30.74 -23.52 -38.78
C ARG A 114 29.53 -23.96 -39.63
N ALA A 115 28.44 -24.33 -38.98
CA ALA A 115 27.20 -24.73 -39.64
C ALA A 115 26.30 -23.52 -40.03
N GLY A 116 26.70 -22.28 -39.73
CA GLY A 116 25.90 -21.12 -40.02
C GLY A 116 24.59 -21.09 -39.23
N ALA A 117 24.64 -21.55 -38.00
CA ALA A 117 23.49 -21.52 -37.11
C ALA A 117 23.00 -20.08 -36.88
N ARG A 118 21.72 -19.83 -37.10
CA ARG A 118 21.10 -18.55 -36.75
C ARG A 118 20.58 -18.62 -35.34
N SER A 119 20.81 -17.55 -34.56
CA SER A 119 20.24 -17.44 -33.24
C SER A 119 18.72 -17.51 -33.31
N LEU A 120 18.12 -18.26 -32.40
CA LEU A 120 16.68 -18.26 -32.21
C LEU A 120 16.23 -16.94 -31.58
N PRO A 121 15.04 -16.45 -31.92
CA PRO A 121 14.32 -15.53 -31.06
C PRO A 121 14.18 -16.19 -29.69
N ALA A 122 14.30 -15.37 -28.63
CA ALA A 122 14.41 -15.79 -27.26
C ALA A 122 13.64 -17.06 -26.92
N LEU A 123 14.36 -18.07 -26.46
CA LEU A 123 13.74 -19.20 -25.80
C LEU A 123 13.28 -18.70 -24.43
N GLN A 124 11.96 -18.60 -24.24
CA GLN A 124 11.42 -18.34 -22.91
C GLN A 124 11.81 -19.53 -22.03
N ASP A 125 12.81 -19.31 -21.20
CA ASP A 125 13.21 -20.27 -20.19
C ASP A 125 12.17 -20.31 -19.08
N THR A 126 11.23 -21.21 -19.17
CA THR A 126 10.21 -21.45 -18.17
C THR A 126 10.62 -22.57 -17.23
N SER A 127 11.88 -22.60 -16.75
CA SER A 127 12.13 -23.31 -15.51
C SER A 127 11.31 -22.63 -14.41
N ASP A 128 10.85 -23.35 -13.40
CA ASP A 128 10.04 -22.88 -12.26
C ASP A 128 10.60 -21.67 -11.51
N ALA A 129 11.70 -21.12 -11.96
CA ALA A 129 12.43 -20.00 -11.38
C ALA A 129 12.31 -18.68 -12.14
N LEU A 130 11.69 -18.64 -13.35
CA LEU A 130 11.51 -17.42 -14.12
C LEU A 130 10.05 -16.99 -14.14
N ALA A 131 9.78 -15.76 -13.71
CA ALA A 131 8.45 -15.17 -13.76
C ALA A 131 8.15 -14.49 -15.12
N GLY A 132 9.18 -13.96 -15.80
CA GLY A 132 9.01 -13.32 -17.11
C GLY A 132 10.30 -13.16 -17.91
N ALA A 133 10.17 -13.06 -19.22
CA ALA A 133 11.27 -12.75 -20.15
C ALA A 133 10.76 -11.98 -21.37
N ILE A 134 11.58 -11.06 -21.88
CA ILE A 134 11.33 -10.30 -23.11
C ILE A 134 12.62 -10.11 -23.89
N ASP A 135 12.51 -10.08 -25.21
CA ASP A 135 13.59 -9.81 -26.16
C ASP A 135 13.41 -8.41 -26.76
N ILE A 136 14.47 -7.61 -26.76
CA ILE A 136 14.46 -6.23 -27.19
C ILE A 136 15.44 -6.08 -28.35
N GLU A 137 15.00 -5.53 -29.50
CA GLU A 137 15.85 -5.24 -30.65
C GLU A 137 16.15 -3.73 -30.69
N PHE A 138 17.43 -3.38 -30.86
CA PHE A 138 17.89 -2.02 -31.02
C PHE A 138 18.32 -1.80 -32.46
N GLY A 139 17.88 -0.69 -33.06
CA GLY A 139 18.10 -0.37 -34.50
C GLY A 139 19.52 0.03 -34.90
N GLU A 140 20.48 0.07 -33.96
CA GLU A 140 21.85 0.51 -34.21
C GLU A 140 22.87 -0.32 -33.45
N ALA A 141 24.13 -0.29 -33.85
CA ALA A 141 25.24 -0.94 -33.15
C ALA A 141 25.35 -0.33 -31.73
N TYR A 142 25.34 -1.15 -30.71
CA TYR A 142 25.36 -0.71 -29.31
C TYR A 142 26.75 -0.83 -28.69
N GLN A 143 26.98 0.00 -27.66
CA GLN A 143 28.12 -0.14 -26.76
C GLN A 143 27.64 -0.81 -25.47
N THR A 144 28.25 -1.92 -25.10
CA THR A 144 27.85 -2.74 -23.96
C THR A 144 27.75 -1.95 -22.66
N THR A 145 28.72 -1.08 -22.38
CA THR A 145 28.75 -0.27 -21.17
C THR A 145 27.64 0.77 -21.09
N GLU A 146 27.28 1.39 -22.20
CA GLU A 146 26.18 2.36 -22.29
C GLU A 146 24.83 1.67 -22.17
N LEU A 147 24.69 0.48 -22.76
CA LEU A 147 23.50 -0.33 -22.61
C LEU A 147 23.35 -0.84 -21.19
N ALA A 148 24.45 -1.27 -20.55
CA ALA A 148 24.45 -1.65 -19.15
C ALA A 148 24.07 -0.48 -18.24
N ALA A 149 24.54 0.74 -18.55
CA ALA A 149 24.14 1.95 -17.84
C ALA A 149 22.63 2.22 -18.00
N ALA A 150 22.08 2.11 -19.20
CA ALA A 150 20.65 2.24 -19.43
C ALA A 150 19.84 1.23 -18.62
N VAL A 151 20.26 -0.03 -18.61
CA VAL A 151 19.63 -1.11 -17.82
C VAL A 151 19.62 -0.77 -16.33
N VAL A 152 20.76 -0.39 -15.77
CA VAL A 152 20.89 -0.04 -14.34
C VAL A 152 19.98 1.13 -13.97
N ILE A 153 19.95 2.16 -14.82
CA ILE A 153 19.11 3.34 -14.59
C ILE A 153 17.61 2.97 -14.63
N VAL A 154 17.18 2.23 -15.63
CA VAL A 154 15.77 1.84 -15.80
C VAL A 154 15.33 0.92 -14.67
N LEU A 155 16.12 -0.10 -14.34
CA LEU A 155 15.79 -1.03 -13.25
C LEU A 155 15.87 -0.35 -11.89
N GLY A 156 16.83 0.54 -11.65
CA GLY A 156 16.88 1.33 -10.43
C GLY A 156 15.62 2.17 -10.23
N ARG A 157 15.12 2.77 -11.30
CA ARG A 157 13.85 3.51 -11.26
C ARG A 157 12.64 2.61 -11.07
N PHE A 158 12.60 1.46 -11.75
CA PHE A 158 11.51 0.50 -11.59
C PHE A 158 11.44 -0.06 -10.16
N LEU A 159 12.59 -0.33 -9.55
CA LEU A 159 12.70 -0.88 -8.20
C LEU A 159 12.67 0.19 -7.10
N ASP A 160 12.59 1.47 -7.47
CA ASP A 160 12.66 2.62 -6.54
C ASP A 160 13.88 2.57 -5.61
N THR A 161 15.05 2.31 -6.18
CA THR A 161 16.31 2.23 -5.45
C THR A 161 17.37 3.13 -6.06
N ALA A 162 18.22 3.70 -5.22
CA ALA A 162 19.37 4.50 -5.63
C ALA A 162 20.66 3.67 -5.79
N ALA A 163 20.62 2.38 -5.46
CA ALA A 163 21.76 1.48 -5.59
C ALA A 163 21.32 0.09 -6.02
N LEU A 164 22.06 -0.49 -6.95
CA LEU A 164 21.88 -1.86 -7.42
C LEU A 164 23.19 -2.62 -7.32
N ALA A 165 23.10 -3.87 -6.90
CA ALA A 165 24.22 -4.80 -7.04
C ALA A 165 24.26 -5.30 -8.50
N VAL A 166 25.35 -5.02 -9.20
CA VAL A 166 25.50 -5.35 -10.62
C VAL A 166 26.63 -6.35 -10.83
N ASP A 167 26.30 -7.49 -11.43
CA ASP A 167 27.26 -8.51 -11.83
C ASP A 167 27.42 -8.47 -13.37
N LEU A 168 28.59 -8.12 -13.84
CA LEU A 168 28.94 -8.03 -15.27
C LEU A 168 29.83 -9.21 -15.66
N ALA A 169 29.40 -10.00 -16.64
CA ALA A 169 30.17 -11.12 -17.15
C ALA A 169 30.22 -11.15 -18.67
N THR A 170 31.29 -11.67 -19.23
CA THR A 170 31.41 -11.96 -20.67
C THR A 170 31.14 -13.44 -20.93
N ALA A 171 30.59 -13.76 -22.10
CA ALA A 171 30.26 -15.14 -22.47
C ALA A 171 31.47 -16.07 -22.50
N ASP A 172 32.62 -15.59 -22.97
CA ASP A 172 33.86 -16.35 -23.04
C ASP A 172 34.24 -16.97 -21.71
N VAL A 173 33.99 -16.28 -20.64
CA VAL A 173 34.31 -16.70 -19.29
C VAL A 173 33.33 -17.75 -18.79
N LEU A 174 32.04 -17.62 -19.12
CA LEU A 174 31.00 -18.57 -18.75
C LEU A 174 31.14 -19.95 -19.44
N LEU A 175 31.85 -20.00 -20.58
CA LEU A 175 31.96 -21.22 -21.40
C LEU A 175 33.15 -22.09 -21.06
N ARG A 176 34.15 -21.59 -20.34
CA ARG A 176 35.45 -22.27 -20.16
C ARG A 176 35.42 -23.51 -19.23
N SER A 177 34.55 -23.62 -18.27
CA SER A 177 34.31 -24.89 -17.53
C SER A 177 33.13 -24.80 -16.56
N PRO A 178 32.48 -25.90 -16.13
CA PRO A 178 31.47 -25.92 -15.06
C PRO A 178 32.00 -25.47 -13.71
N ALA A 179 33.25 -25.78 -13.40
CA ALA A 179 33.92 -25.36 -12.18
C ALA A 179 34.20 -23.87 -12.14
N VAL A 180 34.52 -23.27 -13.29
CA VAL A 180 34.63 -21.82 -13.46
C VAL A 180 33.27 -21.16 -13.36
N ARG A 181 32.19 -21.75 -13.88
CA ARG A 181 30.83 -21.24 -13.68
C ARG A 181 30.44 -21.11 -12.20
N ALA A 182 30.70 -22.12 -11.39
CA ALA A 182 30.44 -22.08 -9.96
C ALA A 182 31.29 -21.03 -9.22
N ARG A 183 32.56 -20.86 -9.64
CA ARG A 183 33.48 -19.85 -9.07
C ARG A 183 33.18 -18.44 -9.54
N MET A 184 32.74 -18.25 -10.79
CA MET A 184 32.47 -16.91 -11.31
C MET A 184 31.22 -16.28 -10.75
N PHE A 185 30.26 -17.05 -10.28
CA PHE A 185 29.18 -16.53 -9.45
C PHE A 185 29.66 -16.13 -8.05
N SER A 186 30.87 -16.52 -7.67
CA SER A 186 31.55 -16.11 -6.43
C SER A 186 32.73 -15.15 -6.63
N GLU A 187 33.23 -14.99 -7.87
CA GLU A 187 34.44 -14.22 -8.19
C GLU A 187 34.25 -13.19 -9.32
N SER A 188 33.04 -13.12 -9.94
CA SER A 188 32.73 -12.07 -10.92
C SER A 188 32.68 -10.71 -10.20
N GLY A 189 33.15 -9.68 -10.88
CA GLY A 189 33.22 -8.33 -10.37
C GLY A 189 31.88 -7.74 -10.00
N ALA A 190 31.28 -8.25 -8.92
CA ALA A 190 30.08 -7.70 -8.34
C ALA A 190 30.43 -6.34 -7.74
N GLY A 191 29.85 -5.28 -8.25
CA GLY A 191 29.98 -3.92 -7.75
C GLY A 191 28.63 -3.37 -7.36
N THR A 192 28.61 -2.49 -6.38
CA THR A 192 27.43 -1.68 -6.10
C THR A 192 27.48 -0.45 -6.99
N CYS A 193 26.49 -0.27 -7.85
CA CYS A 193 26.35 0.92 -8.67
C CYS A 193 25.40 1.88 -7.96
N GLU A 194 25.91 3.03 -7.50
CA GLU A 194 25.14 4.10 -6.87
C GLU A 194 24.89 5.22 -7.87
N PHE A 195 23.65 5.68 -8.00
CA PHE A 195 23.31 6.78 -8.86
C PHE A 195 22.45 7.82 -8.12
N GLY A 196 23.06 8.96 -7.87
CA GLY A 196 22.35 10.11 -7.29
C GLY A 196 21.56 10.86 -8.35
N VAL A 197 20.51 11.56 -7.91
CA VAL A 197 19.62 12.36 -8.78
C VAL A 197 20.37 13.40 -9.62
N HIS A 198 21.54 13.84 -9.17
CA HIS A 198 22.39 14.85 -9.81
C HIS A 198 23.57 14.27 -10.62
N GLY A 199 23.68 12.94 -10.72
CA GLY A 199 24.72 12.28 -11.48
C GLY A 199 24.53 12.38 -13.01
N SER A 200 25.57 12.00 -13.74
CA SER A 200 25.56 11.87 -15.20
C SER A 200 25.64 10.40 -15.64
N ILE A 201 25.38 10.15 -16.93
CA ILE A 201 25.60 8.83 -17.52
C ILE A 201 27.06 8.42 -17.40
N GLY A 202 27.99 9.37 -17.56
CA GLY A 202 29.42 9.13 -17.41
C GLY A 202 29.79 8.62 -16.01
N ASP A 203 29.11 9.08 -14.97
CA ASP A 203 29.32 8.59 -13.60
C ASP A 203 28.90 7.13 -13.47
N VAL A 204 27.74 6.74 -14.04
CA VAL A 204 27.25 5.37 -14.04
C VAL A 204 28.17 4.46 -14.85
N VAL A 205 28.56 4.87 -16.06
CA VAL A 205 29.50 4.13 -16.92
C VAL A 205 30.86 3.95 -16.22
N SER A 206 31.36 4.98 -15.54
CA SER A 206 32.62 4.92 -14.82
C SER A 206 32.56 3.92 -13.65
N GLN A 207 31.47 3.88 -12.89
CA GLN A 207 31.26 2.90 -11.83
C GLN A 207 31.20 1.48 -12.38
N LEU A 208 30.44 1.25 -13.48
CA LEU A 208 30.35 -0.05 -14.13
C LEU A 208 31.72 -0.51 -14.68
N SER A 209 32.50 0.41 -15.23
CA SER A 209 33.84 0.12 -15.76
C SER A 209 34.90 -0.11 -14.68
N ALA A 210 34.70 0.47 -13.49
CA ALA A 210 35.59 0.31 -12.34
C ALA A 210 35.28 -0.94 -11.52
N ALA A 211 34.16 -1.62 -11.78
CA ALA A 211 33.81 -2.88 -11.14
C ALA A 211 34.85 -3.95 -11.53
N THR A 212 35.82 -4.17 -10.65
CA THR A 212 36.93 -5.12 -10.89
C THR A 212 36.51 -6.53 -10.45
N PRO A 213 37.07 -7.59 -11.06
CA PRO A 213 36.81 -8.99 -10.70
C PRO A 213 37.11 -9.38 -9.24
N GLU A 214 37.72 -8.49 -8.45
CA GLU A 214 38.18 -8.74 -7.09
C GLU A 214 37.18 -8.34 -5.99
N ALA A 215 36.08 -7.67 -6.30
CA ALA A 215 35.00 -7.41 -5.34
C ALA A 215 34.18 -8.70 -5.13
N THR A 216 34.59 -9.48 -4.16
CA THR A 216 34.15 -10.83 -3.86
C THR A 216 32.66 -10.89 -3.51
N ALA A 217 31.98 -11.92 -3.99
CA ALA A 217 30.63 -12.34 -3.64
C ALA A 217 30.36 -12.46 -2.10
N ALA A 218 31.40 -12.52 -1.28
CA ALA A 218 31.28 -12.51 0.18
C ALA A 218 30.66 -11.21 0.75
N GLY A 219 30.63 -10.13 -0.04
CA GLY A 219 29.96 -8.88 0.35
C GLY A 219 28.47 -8.84 0.01
N LEU A 220 28.02 -9.61 -0.99
CA LEU A 220 26.62 -9.60 -1.46
C LEU A 220 25.69 -10.46 -0.59
N GLU A 221 26.21 -11.50 0.06
CA GLU A 221 25.41 -12.34 0.96
C GLU A 221 25.12 -11.70 2.33
N SER A 222 25.83 -10.64 2.69
CA SER A 222 25.69 -9.99 4.01
C SER A 222 24.82 -8.72 3.99
N ASP A 223 24.49 -8.17 2.81
CA ASP A 223 23.73 -6.92 2.71
C ASP A 223 22.26 -7.26 2.35
N HIS A 224 21.50 -7.64 3.38
CA HIS A 224 20.08 -7.95 3.30
C HIS A 224 19.28 -6.71 2.88
N GLY A 225 19.12 -6.50 1.59
CA GLY A 225 18.24 -5.45 1.06
C GLY A 225 18.61 -4.83 -0.27
N LEU A 226 19.81 -5.07 -0.81
CA LEU A 226 20.14 -4.62 -2.16
C LEU A 226 19.51 -5.53 -3.21
N ARG A 227 18.82 -4.91 -4.18
CA ARG A 227 18.35 -5.60 -5.40
C ARG A 227 19.53 -5.89 -6.31
N SER A 228 19.48 -7.01 -7.01
CA SER A 228 20.62 -7.50 -7.79
C SER A 228 20.26 -7.71 -9.26
N VAL A 229 21.20 -7.33 -10.12
CA VAL A 229 21.09 -7.46 -11.57
C VAL A 229 22.34 -8.11 -12.11
N ARG A 230 22.17 -9.15 -12.92
CA ARG A 230 23.26 -9.76 -13.67
C ARG A 230 23.15 -9.38 -15.15
N ILE A 231 24.23 -8.84 -15.72
CA ILE A 231 24.35 -8.52 -17.14
C ILE A 231 25.41 -9.41 -17.76
N ILE A 232 25.07 -10.13 -18.79
CA ILE A 232 25.97 -11.02 -19.52
C ILE A 232 26.11 -10.54 -20.95
N ASP A 233 27.33 -10.18 -21.36
CA ASP A 233 27.66 -9.79 -22.73
C ASP A 233 28.10 -11.02 -23.53
N TYR A 234 27.31 -11.38 -24.52
CA TYR A 234 27.59 -12.47 -25.48
C TYR A 234 28.15 -11.99 -26.80
N THR A 235 28.52 -10.73 -26.95
CA THR A 235 28.98 -10.16 -28.24
C THR A 235 30.24 -10.83 -28.79
N GLY A 236 31.08 -11.40 -27.92
CA GLY A 236 32.28 -12.14 -28.33
C GLY A 236 32.08 -13.63 -28.65
N ALA A 237 30.83 -14.14 -28.48
CA ALA A 237 30.56 -15.56 -28.65
C ALA A 237 29.42 -15.80 -29.66
N PRO A 238 29.70 -16.34 -30.84
CA PRO A 238 28.67 -16.68 -31.80
C PRO A 238 27.85 -17.88 -31.30
N GLY A 239 26.55 -17.68 -31.12
CA GLY A 239 25.60 -18.69 -30.68
C GLY A 239 24.66 -18.21 -29.60
N VAL A 240 23.48 -18.82 -29.46
CA VAL A 240 22.53 -18.44 -28.42
C VAL A 240 22.79 -19.25 -27.16
N PHE A 241 23.22 -18.57 -26.12
CA PHE A 241 23.41 -19.16 -24.82
C PHE A 241 22.34 -18.67 -23.86
N LEU A 242 21.65 -19.58 -23.22
CA LEU A 242 20.72 -19.30 -22.13
C LEU A 242 21.24 -20.03 -20.90
N PRO A 243 22.19 -19.46 -20.15
CA PRO A 243 22.56 -20.05 -18.88
C PRO A 243 21.33 -20.07 -17.98
N LYS A 244 21.25 -21.08 -17.11
CA LYS A 244 20.23 -21.13 -16.08
C LYS A 244 20.30 -19.81 -15.29
N PRO A 245 19.16 -19.13 -15.02
CA PRO A 245 19.17 -17.92 -14.19
C PRO A 245 19.87 -18.23 -12.87
N ALA A 246 20.77 -17.35 -12.44
CA ALA A 246 21.39 -17.53 -11.14
C ALA A 246 20.35 -17.40 -10.04
N ALA A 247 20.39 -18.28 -9.05
CA ALA A 247 19.44 -18.28 -7.94
C ALA A 247 19.47 -16.98 -7.10
N SER A 248 20.49 -16.15 -7.28
CA SER A 248 20.82 -14.99 -6.45
C SER A 248 20.42 -13.63 -7.04
N HIS A 249 19.91 -13.55 -8.27
CA HIS A 249 19.64 -12.25 -8.90
C HIS A 249 18.16 -12.03 -9.22
N ASP A 250 17.68 -10.80 -9.03
CA ASP A 250 16.30 -10.40 -9.35
C ASP A 250 16.07 -10.30 -10.85
N PHE A 251 17.10 -9.85 -11.60
CA PHE A 251 17.09 -9.72 -13.05
C PHE A 251 18.33 -10.35 -13.69
N ASP A 252 18.12 -11.03 -14.81
CA ASP A 252 19.15 -11.49 -15.71
C ASP A 252 19.02 -10.84 -17.06
N ILE A 253 20.08 -10.24 -17.57
CA ILE A 253 20.11 -9.55 -18.85
C ILE A 253 21.20 -10.17 -19.71
N ALA A 254 20.82 -10.62 -20.89
CA ALA A 254 21.75 -11.18 -21.86
C ALA A 254 21.81 -10.27 -23.11
N ILE A 255 23.00 -9.81 -23.44
CA ILE A 255 23.28 -8.99 -24.63
C ILE A 255 23.78 -9.94 -25.72
N HIS A 256 23.07 -10.02 -26.83
CA HIS A 256 23.36 -10.97 -27.91
C HIS A 256 23.92 -10.25 -29.15
N PRO A 257 24.93 -10.85 -29.80
CA PRO A 257 25.29 -10.44 -31.15
C PRO A 257 24.16 -10.79 -32.11
N THR A 258 23.92 -9.93 -33.09
CA THR A 258 23.04 -10.22 -34.22
C THR A 258 23.86 -10.43 -35.47
N SER A 259 23.30 -11.17 -36.44
CA SER A 259 23.92 -11.33 -37.77
C SER A 259 23.91 -10.04 -38.60
N ASP A 260 23.11 -9.07 -38.20
CA ASP A 260 23.08 -7.74 -38.83
C ASP A 260 23.89 -6.77 -37.93
N PRO A 261 25.01 -6.22 -38.42
CA PRO A 261 25.87 -5.33 -37.66
C PRO A 261 25.19 -4.02 -37.20
N GLY A 262 23.98 -3.74 -37.66
CA GLY A 262 23.17 -2.58 -37.25
C GLY A 262 22.11 -2.88 -36.21
N ILE A 263 21.97 -4.12 -35.71
CA ILE A 263 20.90 -4.48 -34.75
C ILE A 263 21.52 -5.08 -33.51
N GLY A 264 21.26 -4.49 -32.36
CA GLY A 264 21.54 -5.05 -31.03
C GLY A 264 20.32 -5.78 -30.50
N ARG A 265 20.54 -6.86 -29.76
CA ARG A 265 19.47 -7.63 -29.14
C ARG A 265 19.77 -7.86 -27.65
N VAL A 266 18.79 -7.58 -26.80
CA VAL A 266 18.87 -7.78 -25.36
C VAL A 266 17.73 -8.64 -24.87
N LEU A 267 18.04 -9.70 -24.19
CA LEU A 267 17.07 -10.54 -23.50
C LEU A 267 17.04 -10.13 -22.02
N LEU A 268 15.90 -9.59 -21.60
CA LEU A 268 15.62 -9.26 -20.20
C LEU A 268 14.80 -10.38 -19.55
N ARG A 269 15.25 -10.91 -18.43
CA ARG A 269 14.58 -11.97 -17.67
C ARG A 269 14.45 -11.57 -16.20
N THR A 270 13.38 -11.98 -15.55
CA THR A 270 13.16 -11.74 -14.13
C THR A 270 12.56 -12.95 -13.44
N ARG A 271 12.86 -13.11 -12.15
CA ARG A 271 12.23 -14.07 -11.24
C ARG A 271 11.12 -13.47 -10.43
N SER A 272 11.06 -12.14 -10.37
CA SER A 272 9.99 -11.43 -9.68
C SER A 272 8.70 -11.54 -10.47
N GLU A 273 7.67 -12.15 -9.89
CA GLU A 273 6.32 -12.15 -10.48
C GLU A 273 5.83 -10.72 -10.70
N GLU A 274 6.14 -9.82 -9.78
CA GLU A 274 5.82 -8.41 -9.85
C GLU A 274 6.48 -7.74 -11.08
N ALA A 275 7.79 -7.97 -11.30
CA ALA A 275 8.50 -7.41 -12.44
C ALA A 275 8.05 -8.04 -13.76
N ALA A 276 7.65 -9.31 -13.77
CA ALA A 276 7.16 -10.01 -14.95
C ALA A 276 5.90 -9.36 -15.54
N GLU A 277 5.03 -8.85 -14.70
CA GLU A 277 3.83 -8.12 -15.15
C GLU A 277 4.15 -6.83 -15.90
N PHE A 278 5.31 -6.24 -15.66
CA PHE A 278 5.74 -4.96 -16.25
C PHE A 278 6.91 -5.11 -17.22
N ILE A 279 7.29 -6.34 -17.59
CA ILE A 279 8.50 -6.58 -18.37
C ILE A 279 8.48 -5.87 -19.73
N HIS A 280 7.31 -5.75 -20.37
CA HIS A 280 7.15 -5.02 -21.63
C HIS A 280 7.38 -3.52 -21.46
N GLN A 281 6.87 -2.93 -20.37
CA GLN A 281 7.05 -1.52 -20.05
C GLN A 281 8.52 -1.22 -19.74
N ILE A 282 9.16 -2.10 -18.96
CA ILE A 282 10.59 -2.01 -18.65
C ILE A 282 11.39 -2.01 -19.97
N ALA A 283 11.06 -2.93 -20.90
CA ALA A 283 11.70 -3.03 -22.19
C ALA A 283 11.51 -1.77 -23.06
N GLN A 284 10.31 -1.23 -23.13
CA GLN A 284 10.03 0.00 -23.88
C GLN A 284 10.81 1.18 -23.30
N VAL A 285 10.81 1.34 -21.98
CA VAL A 285 11.57 2.41 -21.31
C VAL A 285 13.06 2.23 -21.52
N LEU A 286 13.56 0.98 -21.47
CA LEU A 286 14.98 0.70 -21.73
C LEU A 286 15.39 1.15 -23.14
N GLY A 287 14.61 0.82 -24.16
CA GLY A 287 14.86 1.27 -25.53
C GLY A 287 14.90 2.79 -25.64
N PHE A 288 13.95 3.46 -25.01
CA PHE A 288 13.85 4.91 -25.04
C PHE A 288 14.99 5.62 -24.28
N VAL A 289 15.39 5.12 -23.12
CA VAL A 289 16.51 5.66 -22.33
C VAL A 289 17.83 5.44 -23.08
N TYR A 290 18.02 4.24 -23.63
CA TYR A 290 19.23 3.94 -24.41
C TYR A 290 19.39 4.86 -25.64
N ALA A 291 18.33 5.11 -26.39
CA ALA A 291 18.36 6.04 -27.52
C ALA A 291 18.77 7.46 -27.09
N GLN A 292 18.34 7.93 -25.91
CA GLN A 292 18.78 9.24 -25.39
C GLN A 292 20.26 9.25 -25.00
N ILE A 293 20.76 8.16 -24.41
CA ILE A 293 22.20 8.02 -24.08
C ILE A 293 23.04 8.09 -25.36
N GLN A 294 22.64 7.35 -26.40
CA GLN A 294 23.32 7.38 -27.68
C GLN A 294 23.31 8.78 -28.33
N ALA A 295 22.17 9.50 -28.26
CA ALA A 295 22.03 10.81 -28.86
C ALA A 295 22.78 11.92 -28.13
N LYS A 296 22.85 11.86 -26.78
CA LYS A 296 23.38 12.95 -25.94
C LYS A 296 24.72 12.65 -25.27
N GLY A 297 25.15 11.39 -25.28
CA GLY A 297 26.44 10.96 -24.74
C GLY A 297 26.53 10.96 -23.20
N PRO A 298 27.77 10.83 -22.68
CA PRO A 298 28.03 10.62 -21.26
C PRO A 298 27.70 11.82 -20.35
N ASP A 299 27.59 13.02 -20.92
CA ASP A 299 27.26 14.23 -20.15
C ASP A 299 25.76 14.37 -19.85
N LEU A 300 24.92 13.47 -20.35
CA LEU A 300 23.49 13.45 -20.05
C LEU A 300 23.27 13.23 -18.55
N ARG A 301 22.64 14.22 -17.91
CA ARG A 301 22.30 14.12 -16.49
C ARG A 301 21.13 13.19 -16.29
N LEU A 302 21.13 12.42 -15.20
CA LEU A 302 20.07 11.47 -14.87
C LEU A 302 18.70 12.14 -14.73
N LEU A 303 18.66 13.41 -14.28
CA LEU A 303 17.44 14.22 -14.22
C LEU A 303 16.86 14.63 -15.57
N ASP A 304 17.70 14.68 -16.60
CA ASP A 304 17.30 15.12 -17.95
C ASP A 304 16.84 13.94 -18.83
N ILE A 305 16.87 12.71 -18.29
CA ILE A 305 16.36 11.52 -18.98
C ILE A 305 14.84 11.55 -18.97
N ALA A 306 14.24 11.60 -20.14
CA ALA A 306 12.81 11.36 -20.30
C ALA A 306 12.55 9.85 -20.37
N TYR A 307 11.52 9.35 -19.69
CA TYR A 307 11.24 7.90 -19.59
C TYR A 307 10.26 7.39 -20.65
N ALA A 308 9.65 8.25 -21.41
CA ALA A 308 8.87 7.92 -22.61
C ALA A 308 8.43 9.21 -23.32
N ASP A 309 8.19 9.16 -24.64
CA ASP A 309 7.01 9.82 -25.19
C ASP A 309 5.81 9.06 -24.63
N VAL A 310 5.45 9.34 -23.38
CA VAL A 310 4.21 8.77 -22.82
C VAL A 310 3.10 9.37 -23.68
N PRO A 311 2.33 8.55 -24.40
CA PRO A 311 1.20 9.08 -25.12
C PRO A 311 0.36 9.86 -24.10
N GLU A 312 0.02 11.10 -24.38
CA GLU A 312 -0.89 11.93 -23.56
C GLU A 312 -2.20 11.22 -23.24
N SER A 313 -2.43 10.07 -23.82
CA SER A 313 -3.65 9.27 -23.80
C SER A 313 -3.77 8.18 -22.72
N ILE A 314 -2.86 8.09 -21.70
CA ILE A 314 -3.25 7.44 -20.43
C ILE A 314 -3.90 8.48 -19.48
N SER A 315 -4.37 9.57 -20.01
CA SER A 315 -5.46 10.30 -19.46
C SER A 315 -6.69 9.40 -19.60
N VAL A 316 -7.04 8.68 -18.53
CA VAL A 316 -8.37 8.07 -18.46
C VAL A 316 -9.35 9.19 -18.76
N ALA A 317 -10.02 9.09 -19.90
CA ALA A 317 -10.88 10.16 -20.40
C ALA A 317 -11.78 10.61 -19.25
N ALA A 318 -11.70 11.90 -18.92
CA ALA A 318 -12.53 12.45 -17.86
C ALA A 318 -13.97 12.14 -18.18
N VAL A 319 -14.50 11.10 -17.56
CA VAL A 319 -15.94 10.96 -17.50
C VAL A 319 -16.38 12.18 -16.70
N ARG A 320 -17.02 13.11 -17.41
CA ARG A 320 -17.52 14.34 -16.79
C ARG A 320 -18.35 13.92 -15.59
N ALA A 321 -17.96 14.38 -14.38
CA ALA A 321 -18.75 14.11 -13.20
C ALA A 321 -20.21 14.45 -13.50
N PRO A 322 -21.17 13.59 -13.17
CA PRO A 322 -22.57 13.90 -13.36
C PRO A 322 -22.86 15.28 -12.79
N GLY A 323 -23.41 16.17 -13.57
CA GLY A 323 -23.56 17.57 -13.20
C GLY A 323 -24.75 17.74 -12.26
N ALA A 324 -24.62 17.45 -10.98
CA ALA A 324 -25.54 17.95 -9.99
C ALA A 324 -25.11 19.35 -9.57
N GLY A 325 -25.74 20.36 -10.11
CA GLY A 325 -25.71 21.72 -9.55
C GLY A 325 -26.44 21.73 -8.21
N GLY A 326 -26.09 22.69 -7.33
CA GLY A 326 -26.77 22.90 -6.06
C GLY A 326 -25.87 22.64 -4.83
N ARG A 327 -26.53 22.57 -3.67
CA ARG A 327 -25.88 22.37 -2.36
C ARG A 327 -26.48 21.19 -1.63
N MET A 328 -25.70 20.62 -0.71
CA MET A 328 -26.08 19.42 0.04
C MET A 328 -27.39 19.58 0.81
N GLU A 329 -27.60 20.70 1.50
CA GLU A 329 -28.83 20.99 2.27
C GLU A 329 -30.07 21.08 1.38
N GLN A 330 -29.92 21.53 0.13
CA GLN A 330 -31.03 21.63 -0.82
C GLN A 330 -31.50 20.24 -1.26
N ARG A 331 -30.55 19.31 -1.50
CA ARG A 331 -30.85 17.92 -1.86
C ARG A 331 -31.58 17.20 -0.73
N ILE A 332 -31.11 17.37 0.52
CA ILE A 332 -31.73 16.76 1.70
C ILE A 332 -33.12 17.37 1.95
N ALA A 333 -33.27 18.68 1.81
CA ALA A 333 -34.58 19.36 1.91
C ALA A 333 -35.58 18.89 0.86
N ALA A 334 -35.14 18.55 -0.36
CA ALA A 334 -35.97 17.97 -1.38
C ALA A 334 -36.54 16.60 -0.95
N HIS A 335 -35.70 15.73 -0.36
CA HIS A 335 -36.18 14.47 0.21
C HIS A 335 -37.16 14.67 1.38
N ALA A 336 -36.91 15.68 2.23
CA ALA A 336 -37.82 16.02 3.33
C ALA A 336 -39.19 16.54 2.84
N ALA A 337 -39.21 17.24 1.72
CA ALA A 337 -40.46 17.72 1.09
C ALA A 337 -41.24 16.59 0.41
N ASP A 338 -40.53 15.68 -0.28
CA ASP A 338 -41.14 14.58 -1.02
C ASP A 338 -41.61 13.44 -0.11
N ARG A 339 -40.80 13.11 0.91
CA ARG A 339 -41.01 11.95 1.79
C ARG A 339 -40.77 12.30 3.26
N PRO A 340 -41.55 13.21 3.87
CA PRO A 340 -41.29 13.74 5.22
C PRO A 340 -41.32 12.69 6.32
N SER A 341 -42.08 11.62 6.16
CA SER A 341 -42.21 10.53 7.14
C SER A 341 -41.17 9.42 6.99
N SER A 342 -40.38 9.42 5.90
CA SER A 342 -39.34 8.42 5.70
C SER A 342 -38.25 8.60 6.74
N THR A 343 -37.70 7.50 7.25
CA THR A 343 -36.62 7.49 8.23
C THR A 343 -35.34 8.06 7.62
N ALA A 344 -34.77 9.07 8.26
CA ALA A 344 -33.47 9.66 7.94
C ALA A 344 -32.34 9.16 8.86
N VAL A 345 -32.63 9.00 10.16
CA VAL A 345 -31.61 8.59 11.14
C VAL A 345 -32.19 7.53 12.08
N LEU A 346 -31.43 6.46 12.26
CA LEU A 346 -31.64 5.41 13.27
C LEU A 346 -30.60 5.57 14.38
N ASP A 347 -31.04 5.85 15.61
CA ASP A 347 -30.17 6.07 16.77
C ASP A 347 -30.62 5.17 17.94
N GLY A 348 -30.06 3.99 18.02
CA GLY A 348 -30.52 2.93 18.93
C GLY A 348 -31.95 2.50 18.62
N THR A 349 -32.84 2.75 19.58
CA THR A 349 -34.31 2.50 19.42
C THR A 349 -35.06 3.70 18.88
N ALA A 350 -34.44 4.88 18.82
CA ALA A 350 -35.04 6.10 18.30
C ALA A 350 -34.88 6.17 16.77
N SER A 351 -35.87 6.73 16.11
CA SER A 351 -35.80 7.07 14.69
C SER A 351 -36.20 8.52 14.50
N THR A 352 -35.53 9.20 13.57
CA THR A 352 -35.80 10.57 13.16
C THR A 352 -36.15 10.54 11.67
N SER A 353 -37.29 11.08 11.30
CA SER A 353 -37.72 11.18 9.91
C SER A 353 -37.01 12.34 9.19
N PHE A 354 -37.06 12.37 7.84
CA PHE A 354 -36.56 13.48 7.03
C PHE A 354 -37.25 14.80 7.38
N GLY A 355 -38.56 14.79 7.63
CA GLY A 355 -39.32 15.98 8.03
C GLY A 355 -38.89 16.51 9.39
N GLU A 356 -38.67 15.62 10.38
CA GLU A 356 -38.17 16.02 11.71
C GLU A 356 -36.75 16.55 11.67
N LEU A 357 -35.86 15.90 10.89
CA LEU A 357 -34.46 16.34 10.68
C LEU A 357 -34.44 17.72 10.03
N GLU A 358 -35.24 17.95 9.01
CA GLU A 358 -35.41 19.22 8.30
C GLU A 358 -35.89 20.34 9.25
N ALA A 359 -36.98 20.08 10.00
CA ALA A 359 -37.53 21.04 10.96
C ALA A 359 -36.52 21.37 12.08
N GLN A 360 -35.80 20.38 12.59
CA GLN A 360 -34.78 20.59 13.60
C GLN A 360 -33.61 21.43 13.05
N SER A 361 -33.11 21.08 11.85
CA SER A 361 -32.03 21.83 11.23
C SER A 361 -32.41 23.30 10.90
N GLN A 362 -33.68 23.57 10.56
CA GLN A 362 -34.18 24.92 10.36
C GLN A 362 -34.19 25.72 11.65
N ARG A 363 -34.69 25.15 12.77
CA ARG A 363 -34.63 25.81 14.10
C ARG A 363 -33.20 26.11 14.54
N ILE A 364 -32.29 25.14 14.33
CA ILE A 364 -30.86 25.33 14.63
C ILE A 364 -30.27 26.44 13.78
N ALA A 365 -30.58 26.49 12.48
CA ALA A 365 -30.12 27.56 11.58
C ALA A 365 -30.61 28.94 12.05
N ALA A 366 -31.88 29.05 12.42
CA ALA A 366 -32.44 30.29 12.97
C ALA A 366 -31.70 30.76 14.24
N GLY A 367 -31.42 29.82 15.16
CA GLY A 367 -30.60 30.09 16.36
C GLY A 367 -29.18 30.53 16.03
N LEU A 368 -28.51 29.89 15.07
CA LEU A 368 -27.15 30.26 14.63
C LEU A 368 -27.11 31.67 13.98
N LEU A 369 -28.10 32.01 13.16
CA LEU A 369 -28.24 33.37 12.57
C LEU A 369 -28.42 34.43 13.66
N GLN A 370 -29.21 34.16 14.71
CA GLN A 370 -29.33 35.07 15.87
C GLN A 370 -28.02 35.21 16.65
N LEU A 371 -27.16 34.21 16.65
CA LEU A 371 -25.82 34.25 17.21
C LEU A 371 -24.82 35.00 16.31
N GLY A 372 -25.26 35.49 15.15
CA GLY A 372 -24.46 36.25 14.21
C GLY A 372 -23.58 35.43 13.28
N VAL A 373 -23.92 34.16 13.05
CA VAL A 373 -23.27 33.32 12.02
C VAL A 373 -23.65 33.86 10.64
N LEU A 374 -22.66 34.05 9.78
CA LEU A 374 -22.81 34.58 8.43
C LEU A 374 -22.37 33.55 7.37
N PRO A 375 -22.87 33.69 6.12
CA PRO A 375 -22.36 32.90 5.01
C PRO A 375 -20.83 33.00 4.88
N GLY A 376 -20.17 31.83 4.77
CA GLY A 376 -18.71 31.71 4.69
C GLY A 376 -17.99 31.59 6.04
N ASP A 377 -18.69 31.72 7.17
CA ASP A 377 -18.10 31.47 8.48
C ASP A 377 -17.82 29.97 8.70
N PHE A 378 -16.87 29.69 9.57
CA PHE A 378 -16.68 28.34 10.14
C PHE A 378 -17.36 28.25 11.51
N VAL A 379 -18.07 27.15 11.75
CA VAL A 379 -18.69 26.82 13.04
C VAL A 379 -18.12 25.51 13.53
N VAL A 380 -17.44 25.53 14.68
CA VAL A 380 -16.90 24.29 15.27
C VAL A 380 -18.04 23.50 15.90
N VAL A 381 -18.04 22.17 15.70
CA VAL A 381 -19.03 21.26 16.29
C VAL A 381 -18.31 20.11 16.99
N ALA A 382 -18.54 19.99 18.32
CA ALA A 382 -17.97 18.90 19.11
C ALA A 382 -19.06 18.21 19.94
N ALA A 383 -19.63 17.14 19.39
CA ALA A 383 -20.66 16.34 20.04
C ALA A 383 -20.58 14.87 19.57
N ALA A 384 -21.16 13.96 20.37
CA ALA A 384 -21.32 12.58 19.98
C ALA A 384 -22.25 12.41 18.76
N LYS A 385 -22.01 11.38 17.97
CA LYS A 385 -22.86 11.06 16.83
C LYS A 385 -24.31 10.86 17.26
N SER A 386 -25.23 11.59 16.64
CA SER A 386 -26.67 11.56 16.92
C SER A 386 -27.43 12.29 15.82
N ALA A 387 -28.75 12.11 15.77
CA ALA A 387 -29.62 12.90 14.89
C ALA A 387 -29.46 14.41 15.12
N THR A 388 -29.27 14.84 16.39
CA THR A 388 -29.07 16.25 16.75
C THR A 388 -27.76 16.80 16.18
N LEU A 389 -26.67 16.02 16.20
CA LEU A 389 -25.41 16.41 15.56
C LEU A 389 -25.60 16.62 14.05
N PHE A 390 -26.28 15.67 13.37
CA PHE A 390 -26.51 15.76 11.93
C PHE A 390 -27.42 16.94 11.56
N ALA A 391 -28.47 17.18 12.36
CA ALA A 391 -29.32 18.38 12.22
C ALA A 391 -28.53 19.68 12.45
N THR A 392 -27.55 19.69 13.37
CA THR A 392 -26.69 20.84 13.64
C THR A 392 -25.78 21.13 12.45
N MET A 393 -25.11 20.13 11.90
CA MET A 393 -24.28 20.28 10.70
C MET A 393 -25.11 20.77 9.50
N LEU A 394 -26.32 20.23 9.32
CA LEU A 394 -27.26 20.65 8.28
C LEU A 394 -27.72 22.09 8.51
N GLY A 395 -28.02 22.50 9.76
CA GLY A 395 -28.36 23.85 10.14
C GLY A 395 -27.26 24.88 9.86
N ILE A 396 -26.00 24.49 10.08
CA ILE A 396 -24.83 25.31 9.72
C ILE A 396 -24.80 25.55 8.21
N TRP A 397 -25.00 24.51 7.38
CA TRP A 397 -25.07 24.64 5.92
C TRP A 397 -26.21 25.59 5.46
N LYS A 398 -27.36 25.52 6.14
CA LYS A 398 -28.50 26.41 5.85
C LYS A 398 -28.20 27.89 6.14
N CYS A 399 -27.29 28.16 7.07
CA CYS A 399 -26.75 29.50 7.30
C CYS A 399 -25.76 29.96 6.22
N GLY A 400 -25.36 29.08 5.29
CA GLY A 400 -24.28 29.31 4.32
C GLY A 400 -22.88 29.20 4.94
N ALA A 401 -22.78 28.71 6.17
CA ALA A 401 -21.52 28.46 6.89
C ALA A 401 -21.00 27.04 6.65
N ALA A 402 -19.76 26.78 7.03
CA ALA A 402 -19.12 25.48 6.97
C ALA A 402 -18.91 24.89 8.39
N TYR A 403 -19.17 23.61 8.60
CA TYR A 403 -18.90 23.00 9.90
C TYR A 403 -17.45 22.55 10.02
N VAL A 404 -16.91 22.59 11.24
CA VAL A 404 -15.60 22.07 11.62
C VAL A 404 -15.81 21.03 12.70
N PRO A 405 -15.83 19.74 12.36
CA PRO A 405 -16.14 18.69 13.33
C PRO A 405 -14.91 18.37 14.17
N VAL A 406 -15.12 18.24 15.48
CA VAL A 406 -14.09 17.86 16.45
C VAL A 406 -14.57 16.67 17.26
N ASP A 407 -13.71 15.67 17.42
CA ASP A 407 -14.03 14.51 18.25
C ASP A 407 -14.04 14.91 19.73
N ILE A 408 -15.08 14.53 20.45
CA ILE A 408 -15.23 14.83 21.88
C ILE A 408 -14.14 14.21 22.76
N GLU A 409 -13.45 13.19 22.27
CA GLU A 409 -12.31 12.57 22.97
C GLU A 409 -10.98 13.28 22.71
N PHE A 410 -10.96 14.30 21.85
CA PHE A 410 -9.73 15.06 21.66
C PHE A 410 -9.38 15.84 22.93
N PRO A 411 -8.08 15.99 23.24
CA PRO A 411 -7.65 16.83 24.34
C PRO A 411 -8.20 18.25 24.18
N MET A 412 -8.54 18.89 25.30
CA MET A 412 -9.08 20.26 25.33
C MET A 412 -8.16 21.27 24.63
N GLU A 413 -6.86 21.09 24.75
CA GLU A 413 -5.85 21.93 24.06
C GLU A 413 -5.98 21.81 22.53
N ARG A 414 -6.29 20.61 22.00
CA ARG A 414 -6.52 20.41 20.57
C ARG A 414 -7.82 21.05 20.10
N LEU A 415 -8.89 20.96 20.91
CA LEU A 415 -10.14 21.65 20.63
C LEU A 415 -9.94 23.17 20.56
N ARG A 416 -9.25 23.76 21.54
CA ARG A 416 -8.91 25.21 21.57
C ARG A 416 -8.13 25.61 20.33
N TYR A 417 -7.09 24.84 19.99
CA TYR A 417 -6.29 25.11 18.80
C TYR A 417 -7.14 25.10 17.52
N ILE A 418 -8.04 24.11 17.34
CA ILE A 418 -8.90 24.03 16.15
C ILE A 418 -9.85 25.23 16.07
N ILE A 419 -10.43 25.66 17.18
CA ILE A 419 -11.31 26.83 17.23
C ILE A 419 -10.54 28.10 16.80
N GLU A 420 -9.35 28.31 17.36
CA GLU A 420 -8.51 29.48 17.05
C GLU A 420 -7.98 29.45 15.60
N ASP A 421 -7.44 28.31 15.13
CA ASP A 421 -6.87 28.15 13.77
C ASP A 421 -7.95 28.28 12.68
N SER A 422 -9.15 27.74 12.93
CA SER A 422 -10.30 27.90 12.02
C SER A 422 -10.90 29.30 12.04
N ARG A 423 -10.57 30.10 13.05
CA ARG A 423 -11.19 31.42 13.32
C ARG A 423 -12.69 31.32 13.49
N ALA A 424 -13.19 30.22 14.01
CA ALA A 424 -14.60 30.02 14.28
C ALA A 424 -15.06 31.00 15.39
N ARG A 425 -16.10 31.80 15.11
CA ARG A 425 -16.68 32.70 16.11
C ARG A 425 -17.75 32.07 16.99
N VAL A 426 -18.24 30.90 16.55
CA VAL A 426 -19.21 30.08 17.30
C VAL A 426 -18.72 28.65 17.36
N ALA A 427 -18.78 28.08 18.55
CA ALA A 427 -18.51 26.67 18.80
C ALA A 427 -19.74 26.00 19.46
N VAL A 428 -20.37 25.07 18.76
CA VAL A 428 -21.50 24.29 19.23
C VAL A 428 -20.94 22.99 19.81
N VAL A 429 -21.02 22.84 21.13
CA VAL A 429 -20.37 21.75 21.85
C VAL A 429 -21.32 21.10 22.86
N GLU A 430 -20.99 19.90 23.32
CA GLU A 430 -21.68 19.33 24.48
C GLU A 430 -21.40 20.09 25.77
N GLN A 431 -22.31 20.04 26.72
CA GLN A 431 -22.27 20.81 27.97
C GLN A 431 -20.93 20.69 28.71
N GLN A 432 -20.33 19.49 28.74
CA GLN A 432 -19.05 19.28 29.42
C GLN A 432 -17.85 19.96 28.76
N LEU A 433 -17.98 20.36 27.48
CA LEU A 433 -16.93 21.02 26.71
C LEU A 433 -17.06 22.56 26.69
N LEU A 434 -18.13 23.15 27.24
CA LEU A 434 -18.34 24.58 27.22
C LEU A 434 -17.16 25.38 27.82
N GLY A 435 -16.59 24.91 28.95
CA GLY A 435 -15.42 25.51 29.58
C GLY A 435 -14.09 25.33 28.83
N ALA A 436 -14.06 24.51 27.79
CA ALA A 436 -12.89 24.32 26.93
C ALA A 436 -12.84 25.30 25.76
N VAL A 437 -13.96 25.96 25.44
CA VAL A 437 -14.03 26.93 24.34
C VAL A 437 -13.31 28.23 24.76
N PRO A 438 -12.36 28.74 23.95
CA PRO A 438 -11.64 29.99 24.26
C PRO A 438 -12.54 31.20 24.10
N ASP A 439 -12.20 32.32 24.77
CA ASP A 439 -12.93 33.58 24.73
C ASP A 439 -13.06 34.19 23.32
N SER A 440 -12.23 33.72 22.37
CA SER A 440 -12.28 34.13 20.96
C SER A 440 -13.53 33.63 20.23
N ALA A 441 -14.24 32.64 20.79
CA ALA A 441 -15.44 32.05 20.21
C ALA A 441 -16.58 31.98 21.24
N ARG A 442 -17.81 32.13 20.79
CA ARG A 442 -18.99 31.97 21.61
C ARG A 442 -19.30 30.46 21.77
N ALA A 443 -19.24 29.98 23.01
CA ALA A 443 -19.63 28.64 23.33
C ALA A 443 -21.15 28.48 23.37
N VAL A 444 -21.67 27.42 22.74
CA VAL A 444 -23.11 27.12 22.67
C VAL A 444 -23.32 25.64 22.96
N ASP A 445 -24.20 25.35 23.91
CA ASP A 445 -24.61 23.96 24.17
C ASP A 445 -25.48 23.43 23.03
N ILE A 446 -25.11 22.29 22.46
CA ILE A 446 -25.82 21.69 21.31
C ILE A 446 -27.26 21.33 21.63
N SER A 447 -27.56 20.88 22.86
CA SER A 447 -28.91 20.51 23.30
C SER A 447 -29.79 21.77 23.48
N ALA A 448 -29.21 22.82 24.05
CA ALA A 448 -29.90 24.09 24.19
C ALA A 448 -30.19 24.72 22.83
N LEU A 449 -29.25 24.64 21.87
CA LEU A 449 -29.45 25.14 20.51
C LEU A 449 -30.55 24.37 19.79
N ALA A 450 -30.57 23.02 19.93
CA ALA A 450 -31.58 22.17 19.31
C ALA A 450 -32.99 22.35 19.90
N ALA A 451 -33.09 22.74 21.18
CA ALA A 451 -34.34 23.07 21.87
C ALA A 451 -34.80 24.54 21.65
N SER A 452 -34.02 25.31 20.92
CA SER A 452 -34.34 26.73 20.69
C SER A 452 -35.71 26.89 20.02
N THR A 453 -36.51 27.83 20.51
CA THR A 453 -37.78 28.26 19.94
C THR A 453 -37.62 29.56 19.14
N ALA A 454 -36.42 29.78 18.59
CA ALA A 454 -36.12 30.97 17.80
C ALA A 454 -37.18 31.10 16.68
N PRO A 455 -37.75 32.28 16.48
CA PRO A 455 -38.70 32.52 15.40
C PRO A 455 -38.00 32.25 14.05
N ASP A 456 -38.80 31.83 13.07
CA ASP A 456 -38.31 31.53 11.72
C ASP A 456 -37.51 32.73 11.19
N ALA A 457 -36.21 32.53 11.03
CA ALA A 457 -35.33 33.50 10.40
C ALA A 457 -35.31 33.23 8.89
N ALA A 458 -35.30 34.28 8.09
CA ALA A 458 -35.12 34.13 6.65
C ALA A 458 -33.71 33.58 6.38
N LEU A 459 -33.68 32.37 5.86
CA LEU A 459 -32.42 31.70 5.48
C LEU A 459 -31.76 32.41 4.28
N PRO A 460 -30.43 32.51 4.24
CA PRO A 460 -29.72 33.10 3.11
C PRO A 460 -30.09 32.38 1.80
N GLN A 461 -30.29 33.16 0.74
CA GLN A 461 -30.60 32.64 -0.59
C GLN A 461 -29.45 32.85 -1.56
N GLY A 462 -29.43 32.10 -2.66
CA GLY A 462 -28.41 32.25 -3.72
C GLY A 462 -27.01 31.83 -3.31
N LEU A 463 -26.88 30.96 -2.33
CA LEU A 463 -25.59 30.45 -1.85
C LEU A 463 -24.87 29.60 -2.94
N SER A 464 -23.58 29.84 -3.11
CA SER A 464 -22.76 29.17 -4.13
C SER A 464 -22.48 27.71 -3.75
N GLU A 465 -22.54 26.78 -4.70
CA GLU A 465 -22.08 25.41 -4.55
C GLU A 465 -20.56 25.30 -4.34
N ASN A 466 -19.81 26.37 -4.74
CA ASN A 466 -18.38 26.49 -4.51
C ASN A 466 -18.04 26.96 -3.09
N ALA A 467 -19.03 27.32 -2.26
CA ALA A 467 -18.78 27.69 -0.89
C ALA A 467 -18.25 26.51 -0.06
N PRO A 468 -17.45 26.75 0.98
CA PRO A 468 -17.03 25.71 1.91
C PRO A 468 -18.21 24.95 2.51
N ALA A 469 -18.15 23.62 2.49
CA ALA A 469 -19.08 22.75 3.19
C ALA A 469 -18.55 22.38 4.57
N TYR A 470 -17.28 22.02 4.64
CA TYR A 470 -16.64 21.66 5.91
C TYR A 470 -15.13 21.93 5.88
N ALA A 471 -14.53 21.94 7.08
CA ALA A 471 -13.09 21.87 7.24
C ALA A 471 -12.75 20.75 8.24
N ILE A 472 -12.10 19.69 7.77
CA ILE A 472 -11.62 18.60 8.62
C ILE A 472 -10.14 18.78 8.92
N TYR A 473 -9.79 18.66 10.21
CA TYR A 473 -8.43 18.83 10.71
C TYR A 473 -7.69 17.52 10.76
N THR A 474 -6.62 17.45 9.95
CA THR A 474 -5.69 16.31 9.91
C THR A 474 -4.36 16.68 10.57
N SER A 475 -3.54 15.67 10.93
CA SER A 475 -2.18 15.88 11.39
C SER A 475 -1.36 16.67 10.35
N GLY A 476 -0.43 17.50 10.81
CA GLY A 476 0.34 18.39 9.94
C GLY A 476 1.86 18.24 10.10
N THR A 477 2.57 18.29 8.98
CA THR A 477 4.05 18.20 8.90
C THR A 477 4.77 19.26 9.73
N THR A 478 4.09 20.39 10.00
CA THR A 478 4.61 21.47 10.85
C THR A 478 4.47 21.22 12.36
N GLY A 479 3.96 20.05 12.74
CA GLY A 479 3.73 19.68 14.14
C GLY A 479 2.48 20.32 14.76
N ARG A 480 1.55 20.80 13.94
CA ARG A 480 0.21 21.24 14.34
C ARG A 480 -0.83 20.80 13.31
N PRO A 481 -2.07 20.50 13.71
CA PRO A 481 -3.14 20.13 12.79
C PRO A 481 -3.38 21.19 11.71
N LYS A 482 -3.82 20.73 10.53
CA LYS A 482 -4.19 21.58 9.39
C LYS A 482 -5.63 21.31 8.98
N GLY A 483 -6.43 22.36 8.80
CA GLY A 483 -7.82 22.26 8.35
C GLY A 483 -7.90 22.20 6.82
N THR A 484 -8.40 21.12 6.28
CA THR A 484 -8.65 20.92 4.84
C THR A 484 -10.07 21.33 4.51
N VAL A 485 -10.24 22.35 3.66
CA VAL A 485 -11.53 22.95 3.34
C VAL A 485 -12.09 22.39 2.05
N ILE A 486 -13.28 21.78 2.11
CA ILE A 486 -13.98 21.14 1.00
C ILE A 486 -15.24 21.93 0.63
N ALA A 487 -15.52 22.03 -0.67
CA ALA A 487 -16.72 22.69 -1.19
C ALA A 487 -17.93 21.75 -1.27
N HIS A 488 -19.16 22.29 -1.23
CA HIS A 488 -20.38 21.53 -1.42
C HIS A 488 -20.39 20.74 -2.74
N ARG A 489 -19.94 21.36 -3.85
CA ARG A 489 -19.87 20.71 -5.16
C ARG A 489 -19.00 19.45 -5.15
N SER A 490 -17.91 19.44 -4.35
CA SER A 490 -17.00 18.29 -4.29
C SER A 490 -17.64 17.09 -3.59
N VAL A 491 -18.42 17.34 -2.53
CA VAL A 491 -19.19 16.31 -1.83
C VAL A 491 -20.29 15.75 -2.74
N LEU A 492 -21.04 16.62 -3.41
CA LEU A 492 -22.09 16.20 -4.36
C LEU A 492 -21.52 15.38 -5.51
N ALA A 493 -20.39 15.82 -6.09
CA ALA A 493 -19.73 15.09 -7.18
C ALA A 493 -19.33 13.68 -6.75
N LEU A 494 -18.83 13.49 -5.53
CA LEU A 494 -18.51 12.17 -4.97
C LEU A 494 -19.76 11.29 -4.87
N ILE A 495 -20.83 11.82 -4.28
CA ILE A 495 -22.08 11.08 -4.09
C ILE A 495 -22.70 10.70 -5.43
N ASP A 496 -22.78 11.65 -6.36
CA ASP A 496 -23.36 11.41 -7.69
C ASP A 496 -22.59 10.35 -8.48
N ALA A 497 -21.25 10.45 -8.49
CA ALA A 497 -20.40 9.49 -9.20
C ALA A 497 -20.57 8.06 -8.69
N LEU A 498 -20.76 7.89 -7.38
CA LEU A 498 -20.87 6.57 -6.77
C LEU A 498 -22.32 6.07 -6.66
N THR A 499 -23.31 6.97 -6.72
CA THR A 499 -24.75 6.59 -6.71
C THR A 499 -25.09 5.71 -7.90
N GLU A 500 -24.68 6.09 -9.10
CA GLU A 500 -24.89 5.29 -10.29
C GLU A 500 -24.10 3.97 -10.23
N GLN A 501 -22.82 4.05 -9.84
CA GLN A 501 -21.90 2.90 -9.83
C GLN A 501 -22.37 1.79 -8.88
N PHE A 502 -22.92 2.15 -7.70
CA PHE A 502 -23.34 1.20 -6.67
C PHE A 502 -24.86 1.08 -6.54
N SER A 503 -25.61 1.70 -7.44
CA SER A 503 -27.09 1.74 -7.40
C SER A 503 -27.60 2.11 -6.01
N LEU A 504 -27.05 3.22 -5.47
CA LEU A 504 -27.45 3.74 -4.16
C LEU A 504 -28.84 4.39 -4.26
N SER A 505 -29.67 4.15 -3.25
CA SER A 505 -31.06 4.58 -3.28
C SER A 505 -31.64 4.85 -1.90
N GLU A 506 -32.87 5.31 -1.88
CA GLU A 506 -33.65 5.56 -0.67
C GLU A 506 -33.94 4.32 0.17
N THR A 507 -33.73 3.14 -0.38
CA THR A 507 -33.94 1.87 0.35
C THR A 507 -32.72 1.47 1.17
N ASP A 508 -31.59 2.18 1.03
CA ASP A 508 -30.36 1.86 1.72
C ASP A 508 -30.34 2.38 3.16
N VAL A 509 -29.79 1.57 4.03
CA VAL A 509 -29.44 1.93 5.40
C VAL A 509 -27.93 1.86 5.56
N TRP A 510 -27.31 2.99 5.90
CA TRP A 510 -25.85 3.11 5.95
C TRP A 510 -25.34 3.15 7.39
N SER A 511 -24.24 2.47 7.67
CA SER A 511 -23.59 2.56 8.98
C SER A 511 -22.80 3.85 9.11
N ALA A 512 -23.08 4.71 10.09
CA ALA A 512 -22.25 5.84 10.51
C ALA A 512 -21.26 5.37 11.58
N PHE A 513 -20.20 4.72 11.15
CA PHE A 513 -19.20 4.10 12.02
C PHE A 513 -18.13 5.10 12.48
N HIS A 514 -17.57 5.88 11.58
CA HIS A 514 -16.42 6.75 11.85
C HIS A 514 -16.77 7.99 12.66
N SER A 515 -15.75 8.56 13.34
CA SER A 515 -15.86 9.84 14.02
C SER A 515 -16.20 10.95 13.02
N PRO A 516 -17.05 11.94 13.39
CA PRO A 516 -17.31 13.10 12.54
C PRO A 516 -16.07 13.91 12.17
N ALA A 517 -15.00 13.83 12.98
CA ALA A 517 -13.71 14.46 12.72
C ALA A 517 -12.85 13.70 11.69
N PHE A 518 -13.33 12.58 11.19
CA PHE A 518 -12.70 11.80 10.14
C PHE A 518 -13.55 11.88 8.86
N ASP A 519 -12.92 12.17 7.73
CA ASP A 519 -13.59 12.47 6.46
C ASP A 519 -14.48 11.34 5.91
N PHE A 520 -14.21 10.08 6.26
CA PHE A 520 -15.07 8.95 5.91
C PHE A 520 -16.51 9.16 6.41
N SER A 521 -16.71 9.86 7.54
CA SER A 521 -18.04 10.20 8.07
C SER A 521 -18.85 11.07 7.10
N VAL A 522 -18.19 11.87 6.28
CA VAL A 522 -18.84 12.70 5.25
C VAL A 522 -19.55 11.82 4.23
N TRP A 523 -18.87 10.75 3.79
CA TRP A 523 -19.45 9.74 2.91
C TRP A 523 -20.60 9.00 3.58
N GLU A 524 -20.40 8.52 4.82
CA GLU A 524 -21.39 7.75 5.57
C GLU A 524 -22.69 8.50 5.83
N ILE A 525 -22.59 9.75 6.31
CA ILE A 525 -23.73 10.56 6.72
C ILE A 525 -24.41 11.17 5.49
N TRP A 526 -23.62 11.87 4.68
CA TRP A 526 -24.20 12.67 3.59
C TRP A 526 -24.49 11.82 2.35
N GLY A 527 -23.78 10.73 2.13
CA GLY A 527 -24.12 9.74 1.09
C GLY A 527 -25.51 9.14 1.32
N ALA A 528 -25.79 8.71 2.54
CA ALA A 528 -27.11 8.20 2.90
C ALA A 528 -28.22 9.26 2.74
N LEU A 529 -28.06 10.43 3.39
CA LEU A 529 -29.09 11.46 3.40
C LEU A 529 -29.34 12.09 2.04
N ALA A 530 -28.28 12.25 1.21
CA ALA A 530 -28.41 12.82 -0.12
C ALA A 530 -29.02 11.85 -1.16
N THR A 531 -28.95 10.55 -0.94
CA THR A 531 -29.64 9.54 -1.74
C THR A 531 -31.05 9.21 -1.25
N GLY A 532 -31.46 9.85 -0.13
CA GLY A 532 -32.76 9.64 0.49
C GLY A 532 -32.82 8.40 1.37
N GLY A 533 -31.70 7.73 1.62
CA GLY A 533 -31.58 6.57 2.50
C GLY A 533 -31.45 6.96 3.98
N ALA A 534 -31.34 5.98 4.86
CA ALA A 534 -31.24 6.16 6.30
C ALA A 534 -29.80 6.00 6.81
N VAL A 535 -29.45 6.72 7.87
CA VAL A 535 -28.18 6.61 8.60
C VAL A 535 -28.41 5.86 9.91
N ALA A 536 -27.76 4.72 10.10
CA ALA A 536 -27.70 4.02 11.39
C ALA A 536 -26.50 4.52 12.20
N VAL A 537 -26.76 5.19 13.31
CA VAL A 537 -25.72 5.70 14.21
C VAL A 537 -25.06 4.53 14.93
N VAL A 538 -23.73 4.40 14.78
CA VAL A 538 -22.94 3.40 15.50
C VAL A 538 -22.31 4.08 16.73
N PRO A 539 -22.76 3.77 17.96
CA PRO A 539 -22.15 4.29 19.19
C PRO A 539 -20.72 3.80 19.33
N LYS A 540 -19.87 4.57 20.01
CA LYS A 540 -18.45 4.19 20.22
C LYS A 540 -18.29 2.84 20.93
N SER A 541 -19.18 2.51 21.87
CA SER A 541 -19.17 1.20 22.53
C SER A 541 -19.35 0.06 21.54
N ALA A 542 -20.32 0.19 20.63
CA ALA A 542 -20.55 -0.80 19.58
C ALA A 542 -19.42 -0.83 18.55
N ALA A 543 -18.85 0.33 18.18
CA ALA A 543 -17.73 0.38 17.26
C ALA A 543 -16.46 -0.32 17.79
N ARG A 544 -16.32 -0.45 19.10
CA ARG A 544 -15.20 -1.14 19.78
C ARG A 544 -15.47 -2.62 20.08
N ASP A 545 -16.70 -3.08 19.97
CA ASP A 545 -17.12 -4.44 20.24
C ASP A 545 -17.73 -5.08 18.99
N PRO A 546 -17.02 -6.01 18.30
CA PRO A 546 -17.52 -6.64 17.07
C PRO A 546 -18.88 -7.33 17.24
N ARG A 547 -19.19 -7.85 18.43
CA ARG A 547 -20.46 -8.48 18.72
C ARG A 547 -21.60 -7.46 18.73
N GLN A 548 -21.46 -6.38 19.51
CA GLN A 548 -22.46 -5.32 19.58
C GLN A 548 -22.64 -4.66 18.22
N PHE A 549 -21.54 -4.48 17.48
CA PHE A 549 -21.58 -3.93 16.14
C PHE A 549 -22.35 -4.83 15.18
N HIS A 550 -22.06 -6.12 15.18
CA HIS A 550 -22.77 -7.10 14.36
C HIS A 550 -24.28 -7.14 14.68
N GLU A 551 -24.63 -7.13 15.98
CA GLU A 551 -26.03 -7.08 16.44
C GLU A 551 -26.73 -5.79 15.96
N LEU A 552 -26.03 -4.64 16.00
CA LEU A 552 -26.53 -3.36 15.48
C LEU A 552 -26.78 -3.42 13.98
N LEU A 553 -25.81 -3.93 13.19
CA LEU A 553 -25.94 -4.05 11.74
C LEU A 553 -27.19 -4.85 11.35
N ARG A 554 -27.45 -5.96 12.04
CA ARG A 554 -28.64 -6.78 11.82
C ARG A 554 -29.91 -6.08 12.29
N GLY A 555 -29.89 -5.51 13.49
CA GLY A 555 -31.05 -4.87 14.10
C GLY A 555 -31.55 -3.64 13.36
N SER A 556 -30.60 -2.87 12.78
CA SER A 556 -30.90 -1.69 11.98
C SER A 556 -31.11 -1.99 10.49
N GLY A 557 -30.92 -3.22 10.04
CA GLY A 557 -31.07 -3.60 8.65
C GLY A 557 -30.07 -2.92 7.71
N VAL A 558 -28.84 -2.72 8.16
CA VAL A 558 -27.80 -2.04 7.37
C VAL A 558 -27.55 -2.73 6.03
N THR A 559 -27.54 -1.96 4.95
CA THR A 559 -27.29 -2.42 3.57
C THR A 559 -25.93 -2.00 3.05
N VAL A 560 -25.44 -0.81 3.48
CA VAL A 560 -24.14 -0.25 3.11
C VAL A 560 -23.26 -0.13 4.36
N LEU A 561 -22.24 -0.97 4.41
CA LEU A 561 -21.28 -1.05 5.51
C LEU A 561 -19.98 -0.34 5.13
N ASN A 562 -19.54 0.59 5.97
CA ASN A 562 -18.30 1.34 5.75
C ASN A 562 -17.33 1.08 6.89
N GLN A 563 -16.08 0.70 6.57
CA GLN A 563 -15.07 0.36 7.57
C GLN A 563 -13.64 0.62 7.10
N THR A 564 -12.73 0.78 8.05
CA THR A 564 -11.31 0.57 7.74
C THR A 564 -11.01 -0.94 7.64
N PRO A 565 -10.01 -1.38 6.84
CA PRO A 565 -9.61 -2.78 6.77
C PRO A 565 -9.32 -3.44 8.11
N SER A 566 -8.71 -2.73 9.05
CA SER A 566 -8.45 -3.24 10.41
C SER A 566 -9.74 -3.49 11.21
N ALA A 567 -10.67 -2.53 11.21
CA ALA A 567 -11.97 -2.70 11.89
C ALA A 567 -12.80 -3.81 11.23
N PHE A 568 -12.77 -3.90 9.91
CA PHE A 568 -13.43 -4.95 9.15
C PHE A 568 -12.91 -6.36 9.49
N ALA A 569 -11.60 -6.52 9.65
CA ALA A 569 -11.02 -7.81 10.04
C ALA A 569 -11.58 -8.35 11.38
N HIS A 570 -11.88 -7.44 12.32
CA HIS A 570 -12.52 -7.81 13.60
C HIS A 570 -13.96 -8.27 13.40
N LEU A 571 -14.71 -7.51 12.60
CA LEU A 571 -16.08 -7.90 12.26
C LEU A 571 -16.10 -9.29 11.60
N VAL A 572 -15.23 -9.53 10.62
CA VAL A 572 -15.13 -10.81 9.90
C VAL A 572 -14.81 -11.97 10.84
N SER A 573 -13.88 -11.75 11.78
CA SER A 573 -13.51 -12.79 12.77
C SER A 573 -14.70 -13.18 13.66
N PHE A 574 -15.52 -12.23 14.07
CA PHE A 574 -16.74 -12.49 14.83
C PHE A 574 -17.85 -13.09 13.96
N ASP A 575 -18.08 -12.50 12.78
CA ASP A 575 -19.12 -12.88 11.84
C ASP A 575 -19.02 -14.36 11.43
N ALA A 576 -17.81 -14.91 11.37
CA ALA A 576 -17.57 -16.31 10.98
C ALA A 576 -18.39 -17.33 11.81
N GLN A 577 -18.77 -17.00 13.06
CA GLN A 577 -19.56 -17.83 13.96
C GLN A 577 -20.94 -17.25 14.26
N ALA A 578 -21.26 -16.07 13.76
CA ALA A 578 -22.49 -15.35 13.98
C ALA A 578 -23.55 -15.65 12.88
N PRO A 579 -24.82 -15.32 13.07
CA PRO A 579 -25.83 -15.33 11.99
C PRO A 579 -25.43 -14.39 10.85
N LEU A 580 -25.83 -14.71 9.63
CA LEU A 580 -25.50 -13.90 8.44
C LEU A 580 -26.02 -12.45 8.54
N LEU A 581 -25.24 -11.52 7.99
CA LEU A 581 -25.66 -10.15 7.75
C LEU A 581 -26.44 -10.09 6.42
N ASP A 582 -27.69 -10.55 6.44
CA ASP A 582 -28.48 -10.81 5.23
C ASP A 582 -28.81 -9.56 4.41
N THR A 583 -28.89 -8.40 5.05
CA THR A 583 -29.21 -7.12 4.43
C THR A 583 -28.01 -6.43 3.81
N VAL A 584 -26.79 -6.73 4.25
CA VAL A 584 -25.58 -6.06 3.75
C VAL A 584 -25.33 -6.48 2.28
N ARG A 585 -25.41 -5.51 1.38
CA ARG A 585 -25.19 -5.68 -0.07
C ARG A 585 -23.90 -5.03 -0.57
N LEU A 586 -23.38 -4.08 0.19
CA LEU A 586 -22.20 -3.31 -0.18
C LEU A 586 -21.31 -3.07 1.04
N VAL A 587 -20.05 -3.44 0.94
CA VAL A 587 -19.01 -3.13 1.93
C VAL A 587 -17.96 -2.26 1.29
N ILE A 588 -17.73 -1.08 1.87
CA ILE A 588 -16.72 -0.13 1.42
C ILE A 588 -15.61 -0.07 2.46
N LEU A 589 -14.40 -0.41 2.01
CA LEU A 589 -13.18 -0.35 2.82
C LEU A 589 -12.31 0.81 2.34
N GLY A 590 -11.70 1.52 3.28
CA GLY A 590 -10.80 2.63 2.95
C GLY A 590 -9.93 3.05 4.14
N GLY A 591 -8.98 3.95 3.89
CA GLY A 591 -8.13 4.52 4.94
C GLY A 591 -6.87 3.74 5.25
N GLU A 592 -6.79 2.45 4.94
CA GLU A 592 -5.63 1.58 5.20
C GLU A 592 -5.42 0.60 4.03
N ALA A 593 -4.28 -0.10 4.07
CA ALA A 593 -4.02 -1.19 3.12
C ALA A 593 -4.95 -2.38 3.39
N LEU A 594 -5.48 -2.96 2.32
CA LEU A 594 -6.36 -4.12 2.39
C LEU A 594 -5.63 -5.34 2.97
N GLN A 595 -6.32 -6.10 3.83
CA GLN A 595 -5.82 -7.35 4.40
C GLN A 595 -6.38 -8.55 3.62
N ALA A 596 -5.52 -9.28 2.93
CA ALA A 596 -5.93 -10.40 2.06
C ALA A 596 -6.71 -11.49 2.80
N GLY A 597 -6.28 -11.85 4.02
CA GLY A 597 -6.90 -12.92 4.81
C GLY A 597 -8.36 -12.64 5.19
N SER A 598 -8.66 -11.43 5.70
CA SER A 598 -10.02 -11.04 6.08
C SER A 598 -10.92 -10.89 4.85
N SER A 599 -10.39 -10.36 3.76
CA SER A 599 -11.13 -10.25 2.50
C SER A 599 -11.51 -11.61 1.93
N ALA A 600 -10.59 -12.58 1.94
CA ALA A 600 -10.88 -13.94 1.47
C ALA A 600 -11.97 -14.60 2.32
N ALA A 601 -11.89 -14.53 3.65
CA ALA A 601 -12.88 -15.10 4.56
C ALA A 601 -14.28 -14.50 4.35
N TRP A 602 -14.36 -13.17 4.13
CA TRP A 602 -15.63 -12.51 3.81
C TRP A 602 -16.21 -13.00 2.48
N LEU A 603 -15.40 -13.06 1.42
CA LEU A 603 -15.82 -13.48 0.07
C LEU A 603 -16.23 -14.96 0.01
N ASP A 604 -15.72 -15.80 0.91
CA ASP A 604 -16.18 -17.19 1.06
C ASP A 604 -17.60 -17.26 1.62
N ARG A 605 -17.93 -16.36 2.55
CA ARG A 605 -19.23 -16.34 3.24
C ARG A 605 -20.26 -15.50 2.52
N TYR A 606 -19.85 -14.41 1.87
CA TYR A 606 -20.68 -13.45 1.12
C TYR A 606 -20.15 -13.31 -0.31
N PRO A 607 -20.60 -14.19 -1.24
CA PRO A 607 -20.15 -14.10 -2.62
C PRO A 607 -20.49 -12.76 -3.27
N ALA A 608 -19.71 -12.34 -4.24
CA ALA A 608 -19.77 -11.00 -4.86
C ALA A 608 -21.14 -10.68 -5.53
N ASN A 609 -21.89 -11.69 -5.93
CA ASN A 609 -23.27 -11.52 -6.46
C ASN A 609 -24.30 -11.20 -5.35
N ARG A 610 -23.96 -11.42 -4.09
CA ARG A 610 -24.78 -11.08 -2.92
C ARG A 610 -24.33 -9.80 -2.24
N CYS A 611 -23.04 -9.67 -1.99
CA CYS A 611 -22.45 -8.54 -1.32
C CYS A 611 -21.17 -8.12 -2.03
N GLN A 612 -21.16 -6.90 -2.56
CA GLN A 612 -19.95 -6.34 -3.17
C GLN A 612 -18.98 -5.88 -2.07
N LEU A 613 -17.72 -6.31 -2.18
CA LEU A 613 -16.63 -5.83 -1.34
C LEU A 613 -15.76 -4.89 -2.18
N ILE A 614 -15.63 -3.65 -1.74
CA ILE A 614 -14.94 -2.58 -2.49
C ILE A 614 -13.82 -2.02 -1.63
N ASN A 615 -12.61 -1.93 -2.19
CA ASN A 615 -11.50 -1.18 -1.62
C ASN A 615 -11.42 0.20 -2.28
N MET A 616 -11.40 1.26 -1.49
CA MET A 616 -11.32 2.63 -1.97
C MET A 616 -10.09 3.33 -1.41
N TYR A 617 -9.33 3.96 -2.28
CA TYR A 617 -8.27 4.87 -1.91
C TYR A 617 -8.78 6.31 -1.96
N GLY A 618 -8.34 7.11 -1.01
CA GLY A 618 -8.60 8.54 -0.98
C GLY A 618 -7.92 9.20 0.21
N ILE A 619 -7.96 10.52 0.19
CA ILE A 619 -7.37 11.41 1.20
C ILE A 619 -8.27 12.63 1.38
N THR A 620 -8.18 13.24 2.54
CA THR A 620 -9.05 14.35 2.93
C THR A 620 -9.03 15.51 1.92
N GLU A 621 -7.87 15.78 1.33
CA GLU A 621 -7.65 16.85 0.36
C GLU A 621 -8.30 16.59 -1.01
N THR A 622 -8.86 15.40 -1.22
CA THR A 622 -9.50 14.99 -2.50
C THR A 622 -10.92 14.47 -2.32
N THR A 623 -11.54 14.84 -1.18
CA THR A 623 -12.91 14.51 -0.80
C THR A 623 -13.13 13.02 -0.64
N VAL A 624 -12.62 12.44 0.45
CA VAL A 624 -12.80 11.09 0.96
C VAL A 624 -12.27 9.99 0.02
N HIS A 625 -12.90 9.78 -1.13
CA HIS A 625 -12.60 8.68 -2.07
C HIS A 625 -12.17 9.21 -3.44
N VAL A 626 -11.18 8.55 -4.03
CA VAL A 626 -10.59 8.89 -5.33
C VAL A 626 -10.69 7.74 -6.32
N THR A 627 -10.50 6.50 -5.82
CA THR A 627 -10.52 5.31 -6.69
C THR A 627 -11.41 4.22 -6.13
N VAL A 628 -11.81 3.29 -7.00
CA VAL A 628 -12.66 2.14 -6.68
C VAL A 628 -12.01 0.87 -7.18
N GLN A 629 -11.80 -0.10 -6.29
CA GLN A 629 -11.32 -1.44 -6.60
C GLN A 629 -12.32 -2.48 -6.09
N PRO A 630 -13.08 -3.14 -6.97
CA PRO A 630 -13.82 -4.33 -6.58
C PRO A 630 -12.86 -5.43 -6.10
N VAL A 631 -13.12 -5.95 -4.90
CA VAL A 631 -12.29 -6.98 -4.28
C VAL A 631 -12.89 -8.35 -4.61
N THR A 632 -12.10 -9.18 -5.26
CA THR A 632 -12.41 -10.57 -5.61
C THR A 632 -11.30 -11.48 -5.11
N LYS A 633 -11.53 -12.79 -5.08
CA LYS A 633 -10.45 -13.74 -4.75
C LYS A 633 -9.25 -13.59 -5.70
N HIS A 634 -9.52 -13.30 -6.97
CA HIS A 634 -8.48 -13.10 -7.97
C HIS A 634 -7.67 -11.82 -7.69
N THR A 635 -8.33 -10.67 -7.44
CA THR A 635 -7.63 -9.40 -7.18
C THR A 635 -6.84 -9.45 -5.87
N THR A 636 -7.35 -10.15 -4.85
CA THR A 636 -6.65 -10.33 -3.56
C THR A 636 -5.32 -11.07 -3.72
N LEU A 637 -5.23 -12.02 -4.64
CA LEU A 637 -4.03 -12.82 -4.89
C LEU A 637 -3.06 -12.14 -5.88
N ARG A 638 -3.60 -11.54 -6.96
CA ARG A 638 -2.80 -11.04 -8.08
C ARG A 638 -2.41 -9.57 -7.96
N ALA A 639 -3.21 -8.78 -7.27
CA ALA A 639 -3.00 -7.34 -7.14
C ALA A 639 -3.34 -6.83 -5.73
N PRO A 640 -2.67 -7.34 -4.68
CA PRO A 640 -3.01 -7.03 -3.28
C PRO A 640 -2.83 -5.54 -2.92
N ARG A 641 -2.05 -4.79 -3.71
CA ARG A 641 -1.81 -3.35 -3.53
C ARG A 641 -2.69 -2.48 -4.42
N SER A 642 -3.52 -3.09 -5.27
CA SER A 642 -4.40 -2.34 -6.17
C SER A 642 -5.45 -1.56 -5.40
N VAL A 643 -5.59 -0.30 -5.76
CA VAL A 643 -6.66 0.58 -5.29
C VAL A 643 -7.65 0.92 -6.42
N GLY A 644 -7.47 0.31 -7.60
CA GLY A 644 -8.41 0.35 -8.72
C GLY A 644 -8.30 1.59 -9.60
N HIS A 645 -9.41 1.95 -10.20
CA HIS A 645 -9.53 3.06 -11.13
C HIS A 645 -10.09 4.31 -10.46
N ALA A 646 -9.77 5.48 -11.01
CA ALA A 646 -10.34 6.74 -10.56
C ALA A 646 -11.87 6.75 -10.69
N ILE A 647 -12.54 7.36 -9.71
CA ILE A 647 -13.99 7.61 -9.72
C ILE A 647 -14.31 8.59 -10.85
N ALA A 648 -15.50 8.49 -11.44
CA ALA A 648 -15.96 9.43 -12.47
C ALA A 648 -15.83 10.88 -12.01
N GLY A 649 -15.12 11.71 -12.79
CA GLY A 649 -14.81 13.12 -12.45
C GLY A 649 -13.52 13.32 -11.65
N TRP A 650 -12.80 12.24 -11.26
CA TRP A 650 -11.44 12.30 -10.73
C TRP A 650 -10.44 11.79 -11.75
N HIS A 651 -9.25 12.33 -11.68
CA HIS A 651 -8.10 11.88 -12.44
C HIS A 651 -6.98 11.50 -11.51
N THR A 652 -6.35 10.37 -11.77
CA THR A 652 -5.14 9.97 -11.06
C THR A 652 -4.04 9.71 -12.06
N THR A 653 -2.84 10.20 -11.75
CA THR A 653 -1.62 9.81 -12.45
C THR A 653 -0.48 9.70 -11.46
N VAL A 654 0.65 9.20 -11.93
CA VAL A 654 1.86 9.03 -11.13
C VAL A 654 2.93 9.90 -11.71
N LEU A 655 3.57 10.74 -10.90
CA LEU A 655 4.66 11.62 -11.33
C LEU A 655 6.01 11.04 -10.91
N GLY A 656 6.92 10.98 -11.84
CA GLY A 656 8.33 10.71 -11.58
C GLY A 656 9.01 11.84 -10.80
N PRO A 657 10.27 11.66 -10.38
CA PRO A 657 11.04 12.70 -9.69
C PRO A 657 11.25 13.99 -10.49
N ASP A 658 11.13 13.92 -11.83
CA ASP A 658 11.15 15.04 -12.76
C ASP A 658 9.81 15.79 -12.89
N LEU A 659 8.82 15.38 -12.09
CA LEU A 659 7.44 15.87 -12.09
C LEU A 659 6.70 15.64 -13.43
N ARG A 660 7.17 14.71 -14.24
CA ARG A 660 6.48 14.22 -15.43
C ARG A 660 5.73 12.92 -15.14
N PRO A 661 4.69 12.58 -15.92
CA PRO A 661 4.01 11.29 -15.80
C PRO A 661 4.99 10.13 -15.91
N ALA A 662 4.96 9.23 -14.93
CA ALA A 662 5.76 8.01 -14.96
C ALA A 662 5.13 6.98 -15.92
N PRO A 663 5.94 6.20 -16.62
CA PRO A 663 5.44 5.10 -17.44
C PRO A 663 4.68 4.07 -16.58
N PRO A 664 3.71 3.34 -17.15
CA PRO A 664 3.07 2.23 -16.43
C PRO A 664 4.11 1.25 -15.86
N GLY A 665 3.91 0.84 -14.62
CA GLY A 665 4.83 -0.03 -13.88
C GLY A 665 5.90 0.71 -13.08
N PHE A 666 6.19 1.97 -13.40
CA PHE A 666 7.22 2.73 -12.69
C PHE A 666 6.61 3.49 -11.50
N PRO A 667 7.28 3.42 -10.33
CA PRO A 667 6.81 4.12 -9.14
C PRO A 667 7.04 5.62 -9.24
N GLY A 668 6.18 6.37 -8.55
CA GLY A 668 6.27 7.81 -8.40
C GLY A 668 5.20 8.36 -7.47
N GLU A 669 5.11 9.69 -7.36
CA GLU A 669 4.10 10.33 -6.51
C GLU A 669 2.71 10.25 -7.15
N ILE A 670 1.74 9.70 -6.42
CA ILE A 670 0.34 9.75 -6.84
C ILE A 670 -0.13 11.19 -6.80
N VAL A 671 -0.66 11.68 -7.90
CA VAL A 671 -1.30 13.00 -7.99
C VAL A 671 -2.74 12.86 -8.43
N VAL A 672 -3.58 13.75 -7.93
CA VAL A 672 -5.03 13.71 -8.14
C VAL A 672 -5.51 15.05 -8.67
N ALA A 673 -6.36 15.01 -9.68
CA ALA A 673 -7.10 16.16 -10.20
C ALA A 673 -8.60 15.87 -10.25
N GLY A 674 -9.40 16.87 -10.56
CA GLY A 674 -10.84 16.72 -10.78
C GLY A 674 -11.74 17.34 -9.74
N ALA A 675 -13.00 16.87 -9.69
CA ALA A 675 -14.11 17.51 -8.97
C ALA A 675 -13.93 17.51 -7.44
N GLY A 676 -13.21 16.53 -6.89
CA GLY A 676 -13.05 16.35 -5.45
C GLY A 676 -11.96 17.16 -4.79
N LEU A 677 -11.20 17.99 -5.52
CA LEU A 677 -10.10 18.73 -4.90
C LEU A 677 -10.58 19.74 -3.85
N ALA A 678 -9.89 19.74 -2.70
CA ALA A 678 -10.09 20.73 -1.66
C ALA A 678 -9.85 22.16 -2.18
N LEU A 679 -10.51 23.11 -1.57
CA LEU A 679 -10.31 24.52 -1.90
C LEU A 679 -8.92 24.99 -1.49
N TYR A 680 -8.56 24.75 -0.23
CA TYR A 680 -7.30 25.17 0.37
C TYR A 680 -7.12 24.57 1.77
N TYR A 681 -5.94 24.75 2.35
CA TYR A 681 -5.73 24.55 3.79
C TYR A 681 -6.00 25.85 4.55
N SER A 682 -6.89 25.82 5.55
CA SER A 682 -7.29 26.98 6.35
C SER A 682 -6.06 27.70 6.92
N GLY A 683 -5.95 29.00 6.64
CA GLY A 683 -4.85 29.83 7.13
C GLY A 683 -3.45 29.48 6.65
N LYS A 684 -3.28 28.57 5.67
CA LYS A 684 -1.96 28.05 5.24
C LYS A 684 -1.74 28.21 3.72
N PRO A 685 -1.64 29.44 3.19
CA PRO A 685 -1.55 29.65 1.74
C PRO A 685 -0.27 29.07 1.11
N ALA A 686 0.88 29.14 1.80
CA ALA A 686 2.13 28.57 1.30
C ALA A 686 2.03 27.04 1.15
N LEU A 687 1.49 26.33 2.15
CA LEU A 687 1.26 24.89 2.08
C LEU A 687 0.26 24.56 0.97
N THR A 688 -0.79 25.36 0.81
CA THR A 688 -1.77 25.20 -0.26
C THR A 688 -1.07 25.27 -1.63
N ALA A 689 -0.22 26.26 -1.86
CA ALA A 689 0.49 26.44 -3.12
C ALA A 689 1.50 25.32 -3.41
N THR A 690 2.12 24.73 -2.40
CA THR A 690 3.07 23.62 -2.58
C THR A 690 2.41 22.28 -2.86
N LYS A 691 1.17 22.08 -2.36
CA LYS A 691 0.46 20.81 -2.52
C LYS A 691 -0.55 20.83 -3.68
N PHE A 692 -1.15 21.97 -3.97
CA PHE A 692 -2.08 22.15 -5.08
C PHE A 692 -1.39 22.93 -6.19
N VAL A 693 -0.89 22.22 -7.19
CA VAL A 693 -0.07 22.77 -8.27
C VAL A 693 -0.84 22.80 -9.59
N ALA A 694 -0.34 23.57 -10.56
CA ALA A 694 -0.84 23.50 -11.93
C ALA A 694 -0.22 22.26 -12.62
N GLY A 695 -1.06 21.41 -13.19
CA GLY A 695 -0.63 20.31 -14.03
C GLY A 695 -0.26 20.74 -15.44
N PRO A 696 0.37 19.85 -16.23
CA PRO A 696 0.75 20.15 -17.61
C PRO A 696 -0.45 20.40 -18.53
N ASP A 697 -1.61 19.90 -18.17
CA ASP A 697 -2.91 20.10 -18.85
C ASP A 697 -3.63 21.40 -18.44
N GLY A 698 -3.00 22.22 -17.61
CA GLY A 698 -3.59 23.45 -17.05
C GLY A 698 -4.63 23.21 -15.95
N GLN A 699 -4.92 21.97 -15.59
CA GLN A 699 -5.80 21.66 -14.46
C GLN A 699 -5.06 21.81 -13.14
N ARG A 700 -5.84 21.92 -12.06
CA ARG A 700 -5.31 21.95 -10.69
C ARG A 700 -5.10 20.52 -10.21
N TRP A 701 -3.89 20.18 -9.79
CA TRP A 701 -3.50 18.89 -9.29
C TRP A 701 -3.10 18.95 -7.82
N TYR A 702 -3.46 17.91 -7.07
CA TYR A 702 -3.03 17.73 -5.69
C TYR A 702 -1.92 16.68 -5.60
N ARG A 703 -0.80 17.04 -4.97
CA ARG A 703 0.34 16.18 -4.70
C ARG A 703 0.10 15.45 -3.38
N SER A 704 -0.19 14.14 -3.45
CA SER A 704 -0.64 13.35 -2.30
C SER A 704 0.47 13.05 -1.28
N GLY A 705 1.72 12.92 -1.75
CA GLY A 705 2.83 12.34 -0.99
C GLY A 705 2.71 10.82 -0.83
N ASP A 706 1.76 10.18 -1.50
CA ASP A 706 1.67 8.73 -1.60
C ASP A 706 2.50 8.24 -2.78
N LEU A 707 3.24 7.15 -2.59
CA LEU A 707 3.96 6.44 -3.63
C LEU A 707 3.00 5.46 -4.31
N GLY A 708 3.03 5.40 -5.62
CA GLY A 708 2.22 4.47 -6.38
C GLY A 708 2.77 4.21 -7.76
N ARG A 709 2.09 3.35 -8.51
CA ARG A 709 2.34 3.12 -9.93
C ARG A 709 1.05 2.78 -10.66
N LEU A 710 0.99 3.08 -11.94
CA LEU A 710 -0.10 2.64 -12.81
C LEU A 710 0.24 1.27 -13.42
N ARG A 711 -0.71 0.38 -13.42
CA ARG A 711 -0.62 -0.88 -14.18
C ARG A 711 -0.95 -0.62 -15.66
N PRO A 712 -0.57 -1.54 -16.58
CA PRO A 712 -0.89 -1.39 -18.00
C PRO A 712 -2.40 -1.28 -18.31
N ASP A 713 -3.25 -1.83 -17.46
CA ASP A 713 -4.71 -1.74 -17.57
C ASP A 713 -5.28 -0.43 -17.01
N GLY A 714 -4.42 0.48 -16.52
CA GLY A 714 -4.81 1.76 -15.93
C GLY A 714 -5.21 1.70 -14.46
N THR A 715 -5.14 0.52 -13.80
CA THR A 715 -5.37 0.43 -12.36
C THR A 715 -4.22 1.06 -11.59
N LEU A 716 -4.54 1.75 -10.49
CA LEU A 716 -3.56 2.35 -9.60
C LEU A 716 -3.18 1.37 -8.49
N GLU A 717 -1.89 1.21 -8.23
CA GLU A 717 -1.36 0.53 -7.05
C GLU A 717 -0.78 1.54 -6.07
N HIS A 718 -1.09 1.35 -4.78
CA HIS A 718 -0.54 2.14 -3.69
C HIS A 718 0.66 1.40 -3.09
N LEU A 719 1.85 2.01 -3.14
CA LEU A 719 3.12 1.39 -2.72
C LEU A 719 3.58 1.86 -1.34
N GLY A 720 2.87 2.82 -0.75
CA GLY A 720 3.21 3.39 0.55
C GLY A 720 3.28 4.91 0.54
N ARG A 721 4.13 5.49 1.40
CA ARG A 721 4.30 6.94 1.52
C ARG A 721 5.71 7.36 1.14
N ILE A 722 5.84 8.51 0.47
CA ILE A 722 7.11 9.15 0.17
C ILE A 722 7.67 9.86 1.43
N ASP A 723 6.77 10.30 2.31
CA ASP A 723 7.07 10.97 3.56
C ASP A 723 6.95 10.02 4.76
N HIS A 724 7.23 10.54 5.97
CA HIS A 724 7.17 9.77 7.21
C HIS A 724 5.77 9.65 7.81
N GLN A 725 4.72 9.93 7.05
CA GLN A 725 3.35 9.72 7.51
C GLN A 725 3.02 8.23 7.60
N VAL A 726 2.25 7.88 8.61
CA VAL A 726 1.75 6.51 8.77
C VAL A 726 0.23 6.52 8.91
N LYS A 727 -0.40 5.42 8.54
CA LYS A 727 -1.83 5.18 8.79
C LYS A 727 -1.97 4.10 9.85
N ILE A 728 -2.61 4.41 10.97
CA ILE A 728 -2.83 3.49 12.09
C ILE A 728 -4.31 3.54 12.47
N ASN A 729 -5.01 2.40 12.39
CA ASN A 729 -6.44 2.28 12.66
C ASN A 729 -7.28 3.32 11.88
N GLY A 730 -6.90 3.58 10.62
CA GLY A 730 -7.53 4.56 9.74
C GLY A 730 -7.06 6.00 9.93
N TYR A 731 -6.43 6.33 11.05
CA TYR A 731 -5.95 7.70 11.29
C TYR A 731 -4.66 7.97 10.55
N ARG A 732 -4.61 9.12 9.85
CA ARG A 732 -3.40 9.64 9.21
C ARG A 732 -2.57 10.38 10.25
N ILE A 733 -1.39 9.88 10.54
CA ILE A 733 -0.51 10.36 11.61
C ILE A 733 0.80 10.87 11.01
N GLU A 734 1.12 12.13 11.32
CA GLU A 734 2.44 12.72 11.07
C GLU A 734 3.34 12.40 12.26
N LEU A 735 4.37 11.58 12.04
CA LEU A 735 5.34 11.29 13.09
C LEU A 735 6.05 12.55 13.59
N ASP A 736 6.21 13.55 12.71
CA ASP A 736 6.79 14.85 13.07
C ASP A 736 5.88 15.67 14.02
N GLU A 737 4.55 15.53 13.98
CA GLU A 737 3.67 16.17 14.97
C GLU A 737 3.94 15.63 16.36
N ILE A 738 4.11 14.33 16.49
CA ILE A 738 4.44 13.68 17.77
C ILE A 738 5.85 14.07 18.22
N ARG A 739 6.82 13.98 17.30
CA ARG A 739 8.21 14.38 17.56
C ARG A 739 8.29 15.83 18.06
N ASN A 740 7.61 16.76 17.41
CA ASN A 740 7.59 18.16 17.80
C ASN A 740 6.87 18.39 19.13
N CYS A 741 5.84 17.62 19.44
CA CYS A 741 5.20 17.63 20.76
C CYS A 741 6.19 17.20 21.85
N LEU A 742 6.93 16.12 21.64
CA LEU A 742 7.96 15.62 22.54
C LEU A 742 9.10 16.64 22.76
N ARG A 743 9.63 17.22 21.67
CA ARG A 743 10.73 18.21 21.73
C ARG A 743 10.39 19.53 22.46
N ARG A 744 9.09 19.83 22.62
CA ARG A 744 8.65 20.98 23.41
C ARG A 744 8.60 20.71 24.90
N GLN A 745 8.77 19.46 25.32
CA GLN A 745 8.74 19.12 26.74
C GLN A 745 10.06 19.49 27.42
N PRO A 746 10.01 19.90 28.69
CA PRO A 746 11.21 20.24 29.45
C PRO A 746 12.20 19.07 29.47
N GLY A 747 13.50 19.36 29.30
CA GLY A 747 14.57 18.38 29.35
C GLY A 747 14.79 17.58 28.06
N VAL A 748 13.86 17.56 27.10
CA VAL A 748 13.99 16.86 25.83
C VAL A 748 14.80 17.69 24.84
N ARG A 749 16.01 17.23 24.51
CA ARG A 749 16.91 17.86 23.51
C ARG A 749 16.58 17.44 22.08
N ASP A 750 16.29 16.16 21.88
CA ASP A 750 15.85 15.62 20.59
C ASP A 750 14.95 14.40 20.79
N ALA A 751 14.19 14.05 19.76
CA ALA A 751 13.29 12.91 19.76
C ALA A 751 13.14 12.34 18.35
N ILE A 752 12.93 11.03 18.26
CA ILE A 752 12.44 10.37 17.05
C ILE A 752 11.26 9.46 17.41
N VAL A 753 10.30 9.37 16.52
CA VAL A 753 9.15 8.46 16.65
C VAL A 753 9.20 7.45 15.53
N VAL A 754 9.10 6.18 15.89
CA VAL A 754 9.18 5.06 14.97
C VAL A 754 7.85 4.30 15.00
N CYS A 755 7.38 3.92 13.82
CA CYS A 755 6.21 3.07 13.66
C CYS A 755 6.67 1.62 13.51
N HIS A 756 6.38 0.78 14.50
CA HIS A 756 6.65 -0.65 14.44
C HIS A 756 5.43 -1.42 13.98
N ARG A 757 5.64 -2.33 13.03
CA ARG A 757 4.64 -3.33 12.62
C ARG A 757 5.10 -4.70 13.09
N THR A 758 4.26 -5.42 13.80
CA THR A 758 4.49 -6.84 14.07
C THR A 758 4.03 -7.65 12.87
N GLU A 759 4.81 -8.66 12.48
CA GLU A 759 4.41 -9.62 11.44
C GLU A 759 3.53 -10.73 12.04
N GLY A 760 2.53 -11.22 11.29
CA GLY A 760 1.68 -12.34 11.69
C GLY A 760 0.20 -12.09 11.37
N GLN A 761 -0.62 -13.11 11.69
CA GLN A 761 -2.08 -13.10 11.43
C GLN A 761 -2.80 -11.92 12.15
N PHE A 762 -2.17 -11.32 13.16
CA PHE A 762 -2.66 -10.18 13.94
C PHE A 762 -1.60 -9.08 14.00
N ALA A 763 -1.14 -8.63 12.82
CA ALA A 763 -0.18 -7.55 12.74
C ALA A 763 -0.68 -6.30 13.48
N THR A 764 -0.01 -5.91 14.55
CA THR A 764 -0.29 -4.66 15.27
C THR A 764 0.69 -3.59 14.82
N THR A 765 0.17 -2.37 14.71
CA THR A 765 0.99 -1.20 14.41
C THR A 765 1.03 -0.32 15.65
N ARG A 766 2.23 0.01 16.14
CA ARG A 766 2.40 0.87 17.31
C ARG A 766 3.44 1.95 17.06
N LEU A 767 3.37 3.00 17.87
CA LEU A 767 4.33 4.11 17.86
C LEU A 767 5.25 4.00 19.07
N ASP A 768 6.57 4.09 18.84
CA ASP A 768 7.57 4.11 19.90
C ASP A 768 8.38 5.39 19.79
N ALA A 769 8.64 6.06 20.93
CA ALA A 769 9.42 7.28 21.00
C ALA A 769 10.81 7.01 21.59
N TYR A 770 11.85 7.52 20.92
CA TYR A 770 13.21 7.55 21.43
C TYR A 770 13.58 8.99 21.74
N LEU A 771 14.06 9.24 22.95
CA LEU A 771 14.28 10.55 23.50
C LEU A 771 15.74 10.77 23.83
N VAL A 772 16.27 11.93 23.49
CA VAL A 772 17.59 12.40 23.93
C VAL A 772 17.38 13.53 24.94
N GLY A 773 17.87 13.37 26.14
CA GLY A 773 17.73 14.36 27.20
C GLY A 773 18.33 13.88 28.53
N ASP A 774 18.51 14.78 29.49
CA ASP A 774 19.05 14.46 30.78
C ASP A 774 17.95 14.55 31.83
N ASP A 775 17.90 13.61 32.77
CA ASP A 775 16.99 13.58 33.91
C ASP A 775 15.51 13.76 33.52
N LEU A 776 15.06 13.04 32.47
CA LEU A 776 13.70 13.12 31.95
C LEU A 776 12.70 12.45 32.92
N ASP A 777 11.72 13.21 33.41
CA ASP A 777 10.55 12.65 34.10
C ASP A 777 9.56 12.05 33.07
N LEU A 778 9.70 10.75 32.80
CA LEU A 778 8.86 10.04 31.81
C LEU A 778 7.36 10.04 32.17
N PRO A 779 6.93 9.85 33.45
CA PRO A 779 5.55 10.03 33.88
C PRO A 779 4.97 11.41 33.54
N GLU A 780 5.65 12.50 33.91
CA GLU A 780 5.20 13.87 33.61
C GLU A 780 5.16 14.12 32.10
N LEU A 781 6.18 13.64 31.36
CA LEU A 781 6.25 13.75 29.91
C LEU A 781 5.07 13.01 29.23
N ARG A 782 4.74 11.79 29.66
CA ARG A 782 3.57 11.06 29.17
C ARG A 782 2.29 11.83 29.47
N GLY A 783 2.14 12.39 30.66
CA GLY A 783 1.01 13.25 31.04
C GLY A 783 0.89 14.48 30.15
N ALA A 784 1.99 15.17 29.88
CA ALA A 784 2.04 16.31 28.98
C ALA A 784 1.66 15.96 27.54
N VAL A 785 2.19 14.87 27.01
CA VAL A 785 1.82 14.37 25.68
C VAL A 785 0.32 14.00 25.61
N ALA A 786 -0.21 13.39 26.67
CA ALA A 786 -1.62 13.02 26.72
C ALA A 786 -2.58 14.23 26.77
N ARG A 787 -2.13 15.37 27.29
CA ARG A 787 -2.88 16.64 27.24
C ARG A 787 -2.91 17.27 25.86
N MET A 788 -1.94 16.97 24.99
CA MET A 788 -1.77 17.59 23.67
C MET A 788 -2.21 16.71 22.50
N LEU A 789 -1.96 15.40 22.58
CA LEU A 789 -2.19 14.46 21.48
C LEU A 789 -3.36 13.51 21.75
N PRO A 790 -4.18 13.22 20.73
CA PRO A 790 -5.18 12.16 20.77
C PRO A 790 -4.57 10.81 21.14
N SER A 791 -5.36 9.89 21.69
CA SER A 791 -4.90 8.58 22.14
C SER A 791 -4.18 7.78 21.04
N TYR A 792 -4.66 7.81 19.80
CA TYR A 792 -4.07 7.09 18.67
C TYR A 792 -2.72 7.66 18.18
N MET A 793 -2.30 8.85 18.65
CA MET A 793 -1.01 9.48 18.35
C MET A 793 0.01 9.32 19.48
N ARG A 794 -0.38 8.74 20.63
CA ARG A 794 0.52 8.62 21.78
C ARG A 794 1.46 7.45 21.61
N PRO A 795 2.80 7.65 21.73
CA PRO A 795 3.74 6.53 21.73
C PRO A 795 3.42 5.53 22.85
N ALA A 796 3.57 4.25 22.53
CA ALA A 796 3.41 3.17 23.51
C ALA A 796 4.63 3.09 24.44
N PHE A 797 5.83 3.25 23.89
CA PHE A 797 7.09 3.20 24.62
C PHE A 797 7.85 4.51 24.49
N TYR A 798 8.57 4.86 25.56
CA TYR A 798 9.42 6.05 25.65
C TYR A 798 10.78 5.58 26.14
N THR A 799 11.73 5.47 25.21
CA THR A 799 13.09 4.98 25.46
C THR A 799 14.07 6.16 25.46
N VAL A 800 14.82 6.34 26.55
CA VAL A 800 15.89 7.35 26.61
C VAL A 800 17.15 6.78 26.01
N VAL A 801 17.76 7.54 25.09
CA VAL A 801 19.00 7.18 24.41
C VAL A 801 20.00 8.34 24.51
N ASP A 802 21.31 8.04 24.55
CA ASP A 802 22.35 9.07 24.61
C ASP A 802 22.32 9.95 23.36
N LYS A 803 22.08 9.36 22.20
CA LYS A 803 21.99 10.03 20.91
C LYS A 803 21.17 9.22 19.93
N ILE A 804 20.50 9.88 18.97
CA ILE A 804 19.89 9.25 17.83
C ILE A 804 21.01 8.83 16.85
N PRO A 805 21.15 7.53 16.53
CA PRO A 805 22.14 7.07 15.56
C PRO A 805 21.78 7.64 14.17
N LEU A 806 22.82 7.98 13.39
CA LEU A 806 22.65 8.51 12.05
C LEU A 806 23.33 7.59 11.03
N THR A 807 22.71 7.48 9.85
CA THR A 807 23.31 6.88 8.67
C THR A 807 24.46 7.76 8.14
N THR A 808 25.25 7.24 7.19
CA THR A 808 26.31 8.00 6.50
C THR A 808 25.79 9.29 5.84
N ASN A 809 24.52 9.32 5.46
CA ASN A 809 23.84 10.47 4.84
C ASN A 809 23.17 11.42 5.84
N GLY A 810 23.41 11.25 7.14
CA GLY A 810 22.89 12.12 8.20
C GLY A 810 21.40 11.91 8.53
N LYS A 811 20.75 10.87 8.02
CA LYS A 811 19.38 10.46 8.39
C LYS A 811 19.44 9.56 9.64
N ALA A 812 18.35 9.56 10.42
CA ALA A 812 18.23 8.65 11.57
C ALA A 812 18.32 7.18 11.11
N ASP A 813 19.21 6.43 11.75
CA ASP A 813 19.41 5.00 11.50
C ASP A 813 18.52 4.20 12.47
N ILE A 814 17.31 3.88 12.00
CA ILE A 814 16.31 3.19 12.81
C ILE A 814 16.77 1.78 13.19
N ALA A 815 17.56 1.11 12.32
CA ALA A 815 18.03 -0.24 12.57
C ALA A 815 19.04 -0.32 13.75
N ARG A 816 19.70 0.79 14.07
CA ARG A 816 20.64 0.90 15.20
C ARG A 816 20.00 1.42 16.49
N LEU A 817 18.71 1.73 16.49
CA LEU A 817 18.02 2.06 17.73
C LEU A 817 17.92 0.81 18.62
N PRO A 818 18.06 0.95 19.95
CA PRO A 818 17.86 -0.18 20.85
C PRO A 818 16.41 -0.68 20.75
N ALA A 819 16.19 -1.94 21.11
CA ALA A 819 14.82 -2.41 21.30
C ALA A 819 14.11 -1.46 22.29
N PRO A 820 12.81 -1.18 22.08
CA PRO A 820 12.05 -0.33 23.00
C PRO A 820 12.19 -0.85 24.42
N ASP A 821 12.55 0.04 25.32
CA ASP A 821 12.81 -0.32 26.71
C ASP A 821 11.47 -0.73 27.34
N SER A 822 11.27 -2.03 27.47
CA SER A 822 10.23 -2.63 28.29
C SER A 822 10.64 -2.66 29.78
N GLY A 823 11.55 -1.74 30.13
CA GLY A 823 12.16 -1.69 31.44
C GLY A 823 11.12 -1.64 32.54
N PRO A 824 11.38 -2.35 33.64
CA PRO A 824 10.54 -2.26 34.82
C PRO A 824 10.54 -0.82 35.30
N HIS A 825 9.38 -0.30 35.66
CA HIS A 825 9.34 0.81 36.57
C HIS A 825 10.25 0.45 37.75
N GLN A 826 11.42 1.06 37.87
CA GLN A 826 12.15 1.02 39.13
C GLN A 826 11.21 1.62 40.18
N ALA A 827 10.43 0.75 40.80
CA ALA A 827 9.93 1.03 42.14
C ALA A 827 11.18 1.11 43.01
N ASP A 828 11.47 2.30 43.50
CA ASP A 828 12.40 2.50 44.59
C ASP A 828 12.17 1.43 45.63
N SER A 829 13.25 0.82 46.04
CA SER A 829 13.38 -0.14 47.13
C SER A 829 12.56 0.28 48.34
N ALA A 830 11.41 -0.35 48.52
CA ALA A 830 10.72 -0.40 49.79
C ALA A 830 10.76 -1.86 50.30
N PRO A 831 10.85 -2.07 51.62
CA PRO A 831 11.30 -3.33 52.18
C PRO A 831 10.31 -4.47 52.00
N GLU A 832 10.88 -5.68 51.97
CA GLU A 832 10.17 -6.95 51.98
C GLU A 832 8.91 -6.92 52.89
N SER A 833 7.74 -6.95 52.21
CA SER A 833 6.48 -7.24 52.90
C SER A 833 5.87 -8.51 52.35
N GLU A 834 5.52 -9.37 53.22
CA GLU A 834 4.89 -10.69 53.21
C GLU A 834 4.24 -11.23 51.91
N PRO A 835 4.30 -12.54 51.66
CA PRO A 835 3.73 -13.17 50.47
C PRO A 835 2.21 -12.98 50.44
N ALA A 836 1.74 -12.33 49.38
CA ALA A 836 0.32 -12.21 49.10
C ALA A 836 -0.35 -13.60 48.90
N PRO A 837 -1.63 -13.73 49.21
CA PRO A 837 -2.34 -15.00 49.18
C PRO A 837 -2.36 -15.60 47.77
N LYS A 838 -2.14 -16.89 47.68
CA LYS A 838 -2.21 -17.71 46.47
C LYS A 838 -3.60 -17.57 45.84
N THR A 839 -3.74 -16.70 44.84
CA THR A 839 -4.93 -16.65 44.01
C THR A 839 -4.85 -17.72 42.93
N SER A 840 -5.90 -18.51 42.86
CA SER A 840 -6.12 -19.61 41.92
C SER A 840 -5.93 -19.27 40.45
N GLY A 841 -5.30 -20.16 39.70
CA GLY A 841 -5.40 -20.42 38.22
C GLY A 841 -5.47 -19.31 37.20
N THR A 842 -6.13 -18.21 37.48
CA THR A 842 -6.42 -17.12 36.51
C THR A 842 -5.23 -16.19 36.22
N GLN A 843 -4.44 -15.85 37.25
CA GLN A 843 -3.29 -14.94 37.08
C GLN A 843 -2.23 -15.48 36.12
N PRO A 844 -1.78 -16.73 36.19
CA PRO A 844 -0.81 -17.25 35.23
C PRO A 844 -1.33 -17.25 33.79
N ILE A 845 -2.63 -17.50 33.62
CA ILE A 845 -3.28 -17.49 32.30
C ILE A 845 -3.34 -16.07 31.76
N LEU A 846 -3.78 -15.09 32.56
CA LEU A 846 -3.83 -13.70 32.19
C LEU A 846 -2.43 -13.17 31.84
N THR A 847 -1.42 -13.44 32.69
CA THR A 847 -0.02 -13.08 32.44
C THR A 847 0.47 -13.63 31.10
N LYS A 848 0.28 -14.93 30.86
CA LYS A 848 0.70 -15.59 29.63
C LYS A 848 0.03 -15.00 28.39
N VAL A 849 -1.28 -14.81 28.45
CA VAL A 849 -2.05 -14.26 27.32
C VAL A 849 -1.70 -12.80 27.09
N TRP A 850 -1.59 -11.99 28.13
CA TRP A 850 -1.15 -10.61 28.06
C TRP A 850 0.23 -10.49 27.40
N SER A 851 1.20 -11.31 27.85
CA SER A 851 2.55 -11.35 27.28
C SER A 851 2.54 -11.76 25.81
N SER A 852 1.71 -12.72 25.43
CA SER A 852 1.59 -13.16 24.03
C SER A 852 0.97 -12.10 23.14
N VAL A 853 0.08 -11.25 23.69
CA VAL A 853 -0.64 -10.21 22.94
C VAL A 853 0.20 -8.93 22.81
N LEU A 854 0.88 -8.53 23.88
CA LEU A 854 1.63 -7.26 23.91
C LEU A 854 3.15 -7.42 23.73
N GLY A 855 3.65 -8.66 23.78
CA GLY A 855 5.07 -8.94 23.73
C GLY A 855 5.85 -8.55 24.99
N VAL A 856 5.14 -8.21 26.09
CA VAL A 856 5.71 -7.71 27.35
C VAL A 856 5.04 -8.44 28.51
N GLU A 857 5.83 -8.93 29.48
CA GLU A 857 5.30 -9.52 30.69
C GLU A 857 4.73 -8.42 31.60
N PRO A 858 3.44 -8.53 32.05
CA PRO A 858 2.81 -7.46 32.80
C PRO A 858 3.29 -7.42 34.24
N SER A 859 3.51 -6.21 34.76
CA SER A 859 3.55 -5.91 36.18
C SER A 859 2.15 -5.59 36.73
N ALA A 860 1.98 -5.61 38.06
CA ALA A 860 0.66 -5.39 38.69
C ALA A 860 0.03 -4.04 38.30
N ASP A 861 0.83 -3.00 38.14
CA ASP A 861 0.38 -1.63 37.84
C ASP A 861 0.39 -1.28 36.37
N ASP A 862 0.73 -2.22 35.49
CA ASP A 862 0.74 -1.99 34.05
C ASP A 862 -0.67 -1.79 33.52
N ASN A 863 -0.83 -0.70 32.75
CA ASN A 863 -2.05 -0.39 32.06
C ASN A 863 -2.00 -0.95 30.64
N PHE A 864 -2.96 -1.78 30.26
CA PHE A 864 -3.03 -2.46 28.96
C PHE A 864 -2.76 -1.52 27.77
N PHE A 865 -3.43 -0.38 27.77
CA PHE A 865 -3.30 0.59 26.67
C PHE A 865 -2.01 1.37 26.71
N LEU A 866 -1.47 1.63 27.90
CA LEU A 866 -0.17 2.30 28.07
C LEU A 866 1.01 1.36 27.77
N SER A 867 0.80 0.03 27.93
CA SER A 867 1.78 -1.00 27.59
C SER A 867 1.75 -1.39 26.09
N GLY A 868 1.11 -0.58 25.24
CA GLY A 868 1.05 -0.79 23.79
C GLY A 868 -0.21 -1.54 23.32
N GLY A 869 -1.13 -1.86 24.21
CA GLY A 869 -2.42 -2.43 23.85
C GLY A 869 -3.28 -1.42 23.08
N ASN A 870 -3.93 -1.91 22.05
CA ASN A 870 -4.97 -1.18 21.31
C ASN A 870 -6.27 -1.99 21.34
N SER A 871 -7.29 -1.51 20.65
CA SER A 871 -8.59 -2.21 20.59
C SER A 871 -8.47 -3.64 20.07
N LEU A 872 -7.55 -3.87 19.12
CA LEU A 872 -7.25 -5.19 18.55
C LEU A 872 -6.61 -6.12 19.59
N ALA A 873 -5.59 -5.63 20.23
CA ALA A 873 -4.91 -6.38 21.29
C ALA A 873 -5.87 -6.71 22.43
N ALA A 874 -6.81 -5.82 22.77
CA ALA A 874 -7.85 -6.05 23.77
C ALA A 874 -8.83 -7.16 23.34
N ILE A 875 -9.23 -7.19 22.09
CA ILE A 875 -10.08 -8.26 21.54
C ILE A 875 -9.32 -9.59 21.56
N HIS A 876 -8.05 -9.59 21.16
CA HIS A 876 -7.22 -10.78 21.17
C HIS A 876 -7.03 -11.29 22.60
N LEU A 877 -6.76 -10.40 23.56
CA LEU A 877 -6.70 -10.74 24.98
C LEU A 877 -8.00 -11.41 25.45
N SER A 878 -9.15 -10.80 25.15
CA SER A 878 -10.48 -11.32 25.50
C SER A 878 -10.73 -12.69 24.84
N THR A 879 -10.40 -12.85 23.57
CA THR A 879 -10.61 -14.09 22.82
C THR A 879 -9.71 -15.22 23.31
N GLU A 880 -8.42 -14.95 23.53
CA GLU A 880 -7.46 -15.94 24.01
C GLU A 880 -7.74 -16.36 25.45
N LEU A 881 -8.18 -15.43 26.30
CA LEU A 881 -8.65 -15.77 27.66
C LEU A 881 -9.89 -16.67 27.60
N GLY A 882 -10.83 -16.39 26.70
CA GLY A 882 -12.01 -17.24 26.47
C GLY A 882 -11.63 -18.66 26.05
N LYS A 883 -10.64 -18.83 25.15
CA LYS A 883 -10.10 -20.13 24.76
C LYS A 883 -9.45 -20.89 25.93
N ASN A 884 -8.88 -20.18 26.89
CA ASN A 884 -8.27 -20.76 28.10
C ASN A 884 -9.27 -20.87 29.26
N ALA A 885 -10.55 -20.93 28.98
CA ALA A 885 -11.64 -21.05 29.96
C ALA A 885 -11.72 -19.90 30.99
N VAL A 886 -11.21 -18.74 30.66
CA VAL A 886 -11.33 -17.48 31.42
C VAL A 886 -12.20 -16.51 30.63
N PRO A 887 -13.53 -16.58 30.67
CA PRO A 887 -14.40 -15.72 29.88
C PRO A 887 -14.32 -14.28 30.39
N MET A 888 -13.78 -13.41 29.58
CA MET A 888 -13.62 -11.98 29.87
C MET A 888 -14.29 -11.17 28.76
N PRO A 889 -15.37 -10.42 29.04
CA PRO A 889 -15.93 -9.49 28.05
C PRO A 889 -14.93 -8.41 27.70
N LEU A 890 -14.88 -8.04 26.44
CA LEU A 890 -13.97 -7.01 25.92
C LEU A 890 -14.09 -5.69 26.70
N SER A 891 -15.31 -5.32 27.11
CA SER A 891 -15.57 -4.12 27.92
C SER A 891 -14.79 -4.06 29.23
N MET A 892 -14.40 -5.22 29.80
CA MET A 892 -13.62 -5.24 31.04
C MET A 892 -12.20 -4.69 30.85
N VAL A 893 -11.56 -4.89 29.69
CA VAL A 893 -10.22 -4.33 29.43
C VAL A 893 -10.28 -2.80 29.40
N TYR A 894 -11.38 -2.23 28.90
CA TYR A 894 -11.58 -0.77 28.89
C TYR A 894 -11.97 -0.21 30.25
N GLN A 895 -12.72 -0.98 31.01
CA GLN A 895 -13.19 -0.57 32.34
C GLN A 895 -12.09 -0.72 33.42
N TYR A 896 -11.28 -1.76 33.29
CA TYR A 896 -10.17 -2.10 34.19
C TYR A 896 -8.88 -2.28 33.43
N PRO A 897 -8.30 -1.21 32.86
CA PRO A 897 -7.14 -1.34 31.99
C PRO A 897 -5.84 -1.68 32.71
N VAL A 898 -5.80 -1.56 34.06
CA VAL A 898 -4.63 -1.90 34.87
C VAL A 898 -4.65 -3.40 35.18
N PHE A 899 -3.50 -4.08 35.05
CA PHE A 899 -3.40 -5.53 35.14
C PHE A 899 -3.99 -6.09 36.45
N LYS A 900 -3.64 -5.50 37.60
CA LYS A 900 -4.19 -5.94 38.93
C LYS A 900 -5.70 -5.75 39.01
N ASP A 901 -6.23 -4.64 38.47
CA ASP A 901 -7.66 -4.34 38.55
C ASP A 901 -8.43 -5.25 37.58
N LEU A 902 -7.87 -5.53 36.40
CA LEU A 902 -8.42 -6.48 35.44
C LEU A 902 -8.46 -7.90 36.04
N LEU A 903 -7.36 -8.31 36.68
CA LEU A 903 -7.28 -9.62 37.36
C LEU A 903 -8.32 -9.75 38.45
N ALA A 904 -8.50 -8.71 39.31
CA ALA A 904 -9.52 -8.68 40.36
C ALA A 904 -10.93 -8.77 39.77
N ALA A 905 -11.23 -7.99 38.74
CA ALA A 905 -12.54 -7.97 38.08
C ALA A 905 -12.88 -9.29 37.39
N ILE A 906 -11.90 -10.00 36.84
CA ILE A 906 -12.09 -11.36 36.30
C ILE A 906 -12.39 -12.33 37.44
N GLY A 907 -11.70 -12.22 38.57
CA GLY A 907 -11.90 -13.07 39.76
C GLY A 907 -13.29 -12.93 40.40
N GLU A 908 -13.84 -11.72 40.44
CA GLU A 908 -15.19 -11.45 40.99
C GLU A 908 -16.33 -12.04 40.14
N LYS A 909 -16.13 -12.23 38.84
CA LYS A 909 -17.14 -12.81 37.93
C LYS A 909 -17.06 -14.32 37.79
N THR A 910 -16.00 -14.96 38.30
CA THR A 910 -15.84 -16.41 38.27
C THR A 910 -16.38 -17.08 39.54
N HIS A 911 -16.88 -16.32 40.48
CA HIS A 911 -17.67 -16.76 41.64
C HIS A 911 -19.14 -16.29 41.46
#